data_43847a28ceaefec89351ef6d8cc1025b
#
_entry.id   43847a28ceaefec89351ef6d8cc1025b
#
_cell.length_a   1.000
_cell.length_b   1.000
_cell.length_c   1.000
_cell.angle_alpha   90.00
_cell.angle_beta   90.00
_cell.angle_gamma   90.00
#
_symmetry.space_group_name_H-M   'P 1'
#
loop_
_entity.id
_entity.type
_entity.pdbx_description
1 polymer ?
#
loop_
_entity_poly.entity_id
_entity_poly.type
_entity_poly.pdbx_seq_one_letter_code
_entity_poly.pdbx_strand_id
1 'polypeptide(L)'
;MSHAPQPLGAPVARREGRDKVTGAARYAAELNLPGCLYAWPVPATVPHGRVTAIRTADALALPGVHAVLTHENAPRTGEPDDPILAVLQNDRVPHRGWQIAVVVADTLEGARAGAEALHVTYETVPHEVVLTADHAGLYTPETANGGYPAERERGDFDGAFAAAPVQVDTTYTIGPLHNHPMEPHSSTAHWSPEGHLTVYDSSQGATKVRDSLATLFGLRPDQVTVISRHVGGGFGSKGTPRPQAVLAAMAARHTGRPVELAMPRRHMAAVVGHRAPTVQRVRLGAERDGTLTAVAHEVITHTSTVKEFVEQAAVPARVMYGSAHSRTSHRVTALDVPSPSWMRAPGEAPGMYALESAVDELATALGLDPVELRLRNDPADEPDSCKPFSSRNLAACLRDGAARFGWSDRDPRPGARREGPLLLGTGVAAATYPVYASASHALAHAAPDGSYRIAVNATDIGTGARTVLAQIAARVLETPVDNVTVDIGDSDLPDAPLAGGSSGTASWGWSVHKAATALVERLGENSGPLPAVGVTVTADTTEETAAESPYARHAFGAHFAEVAVDSRTGEVRVRRMLGVFAAGHILNSRTARSQFIGGMTMGLGMALTESSTLDAAFGDFTESDLASYHVPACADATGLEAHWIDEDDPHLNPMGSKGIGEIGIVGAAAAIGNAVHHATGLRLRTLPLTPDRLLSALY
;
A
#
# COMPACT_ATOMS: atom_id res chain seq x y z
N MET A 1 31.58 -1.65 -28.68
CA MET A 1 30.89 -0.35 -28.90
C MET A 1 30.65 0.25 -27.53
N SER A 2 31.36 1.33 -27.20
CA SER A 2 31.15 2.06 -25.93
C SER A 2 29.77 2.75 -26.03
N HIS A 3 28.76 2.17 -25.40
CA HIS A 3 27.48 2.84 -25.23
C HIS A 3 27.66 3.90 -24.14
N ALA A 4 27.38 5.17 -24.46
CA ALA A 4 27.34 6.23 -23.47
C ALA A 4 26.33 5.89 -22.35
N PRO A 5 26.55 6.38 -21.11
CA PRO A 5 25.60 6.20 -20.02
C PRO A 5 24.21 6.68 -20.44
N GLN A 6 23.18 5.87 -20.18
CA GLN A 6 21.82 6.29 -20.47
C GLN A 6 21.40 7.36 -19.44
N PRO A 7 20.74 8.46 -19.86
CA PRO A 7 20.29 9.48 -18.92
C PRO A 7 19.24 8.89 -17.94
N LEU A 8 19.21 9.42 -16.72
CA LEU A 8 18.05 9.20 -15.83
C LEU A 8 16.78 9.67 -16.55
N GLY A 9 15.66 8.97 -16.35
CA GLY A 9 14.42 9.19 -17.10
C GLY A 9 14.27 8.28 -18.32
N ALA A 10 15.34 7.70 -18.83
CA ALA A 10 15.27 6.79 -19.97
C ALA A 10 14.38 5.58 -19.68
N PRO A 11 13.57 5.10 -20.68
CA PRO A 11 12.62 4.00 -20.50
C PRO A 11 13.30 2.62 -20.54
N VAL A 12 14.30 2.40 -19.70
CA VAL A 12 15.01 1.12 -19.61
C VAL A 12 14.05 0.01 -19.25
N ALA A 13 14.10 -1.09 -20.00
CA ALA A 13 13.30 -2.26 -19.72
C ALA A 13 13.74 -2.94 -18.41
N ARG A 14 12.79 -3.52 -17.67
CA ARG A 14 13.10 -4.28 -16.46
C ARG A 14 14.09 -5.39 -16.74
N ARG A 15 15.18 -5.45 -16.00
CA ARG A 15 16.23 -6.44 -16.12
C ARG A 15 15.74 -7.85 -15.80
N GLU A 16 14.91 -7.97 -14.77
CA GLU A 16 14.26 -9.20 -14.33
C GLU A 16 13.01 -9.58 -15.16
N GLY A 17 12.63 -8.75 -16.12
CA GLY A 17 11.37 -8.91 -16.87
C GLY A 17 11.32 -10.22 -17.66
N ARG A 18 12.44 -10.65 -18.28
CA ARG A 18 12.51 -11.92 -18.99
C ARG A 18 12.26 -13.11 -18.04
N ASP A 19 12.93 -13.15 -16.90
CA ASP A 19 12.83 -14.23 -15.94
C ASP A 19 11.39 -14.37 -15.42
N LYS A 20 10.72 -13.22 -15.18
CA LYS A 20 9.32 -13.21 -14.73
C LYS A 20 8.36 -13.79 -15.76
N VAL A 21 8.49 -13.41 -17.04
CA VAL A 21 7.55 -13.86 -18.08
C VAL A 21 7.86 -15.27 -18.60
N THR A 22 9.05 -15.80 -18.33
CA THR A 22 9.43 -17.17 -18.70
C THR A 22 9.31 -18.18 -17.55
N GLY A 23 8.95 -17.73 -16.34
CA GLY A 23 8.88 -18.57 -15.15
C GLY A 23 10.24 -18.92 -14.55
N ALA A 24 11.32 -18.25 -14.97
CA ALA A 24 12.66 -18.44 -14.39
C ALA A 24 12.82 -17.72 -13.04
N ALA A 25 12.06 -16.62 -12.80
CA ALA A 25 12.00 -15.98 -11.50
C ALA A 25 11.33 -16.92 -10.49
N ARG A 26 11.99 -17.19 -9.36
CA ARG A 26 11.48 -18.06 -8.30
C ARG A 26 10.93 -17.21 -7.16
N TYR A 27 9.67 -17.42 -6.82
CA TYR A 27 8.97 -16.81 -5.70
C TYR A 27 9.08 -17.67 -4.44
N ALA A 28 8.63 -17.18 -3.29
CA ALA A 28 8.87 -17.83 -1.99
C ALA A 28 8.31 -19.26 -1.87
N ALA A 29 7.23 -19.60 -2.62
CA ALA A 29 6.63 -20.94 -2.66
C ALA A 29 7.03 -21.75 -3.90
N GLU A 30 8.13 -21.42 -4.60
CA GLU A 30 8.51 -22.10 -5.86
C GLU A 30 9.93 -22.68 -5.81
N LEU A 31 10.49 -22.87 -4.61
CA LEU A 31 11.92 -23.18 -4.47
C LEU A 31 12.24 -24.66 -4.61
N ASN A 32 11.26 -25.55 -4.39
CA ASN A 32 11.42 -26.99 -4.46
C ASN A 32 12.64 -27.51 -3.66
N LEU A 33 12.76 -27.11 -2.39
CA LEU A 33 13.86 -27.55 -1.53
C LEU A 33 13.80 -29.07 -1.34
N PRO A 34 14.96 -29.78 -1.37
CA PRO A 34 14.99 -31.24 -1.17
C PRO A 34 14.32 -31.64 0.15
N GLY A 35 13.39 -32.58 0.09
CA GLY A 35 12.67 -33.07 1.26
C GLY A 35 11.68 -32.09 1.89
N CYS A 36 11.30 -31.03 1.17
CA CYS A 36 10.33 -30.05 1.65
C CYS A 36 8.98 -30.68 1.94
N LEU A 37 8.38 -30.29 3.05
CA LEU A 37 7.01 -30.58 3.45
C LEU A 37 6.12 -29.37 3.15
N TYR A 38 4.81 -29.64 3.08
CA TYR A 38 3.79 -28.60 2.86
C TYR A 38 2.97 -28.42 4.11
N ALA A 39 2.68 -27.17 4.46
CA ALA A 39 1.86 -26.83 5.60
C ALA A 39 0.53 -26.17 5.16
N TRP A 40 -0.55 -26.57 5.84
CA TRP A 40 -1.88 -25.98 5.65
C TRP A 40 -2.36 -25.36 6.95
N PRO A 41 -2.63 -24.05 7.01
CA PRO A 41 -3.10 -23.37 8.19
C PRO A 41 -4.59 -23.65 8.45
N VAL A 42 -4.99 -23.76 9.71
CA VAL A 42 -6.36 -24.03 10.12
C VAL A 42 -6.91 -22.80 10.85
N PRO A 43 -7.89 -22.09 10.23
CA PRO A 43 -8.48 -20.92 10.86
C PRO A 43 -9.59 -21.29 11.85
N ALA A 44 -9.79 -20.47 12.85
CA ALA A 44 -10.95 -20.52 13.73
C ALA A 44 -12.22 -20.23 12.95
N THR A 45 -13.30 -20.95 13.28
CA THR A 45 -14.61 -20.85 12.61
C THR A 45 -15.67 -20.10 13.43
N VAL A 46 -15.28 -19.57 14.60
CA VAL A 46 -16.12 -18.75 15.47
C VAL A 46 -15.60 -17.31 15.52
N PRO A 47 -16.46 -16.32 15.68
CA PRO A 47 -16.05 -14.91 15.67
C PRO A 47 -15.26 -14.45 16.89
N HIS A 48 -15.50 -15.06 18.06
CA HIS A 48 -14.78 -14.77 19.31
C HIS A 48 -14.96 -15.91 20.31
N GLY A 49 -13.93 -16.21 21.10
CA GLY A 49 -13.97 -17.25 22.11
C GLY A 49 -12.63 -17.91 22.38
N ARG A 50 -12.66 -19.22 22.61
CA ARG A 50 -11.46 -20.05 22.81
C ARG A 50 -11.66 -21.45 22.27
N VAL A 51 -10.54 -22.07 21.88
CA VAL A 51 -10.50 -23.48 21.52
C VAL A 51 -10.50 -24.31 22.81
N THR A 52 -11.48 -25.21 22.94
CA THR A 52 -11.55 -26.12 24.12
C THR A 52 -10.96 -27.50 23.82
N ALA A 53 -10.96 -27.94 22.55
CA ALA A 53 -10.28 -29.16 22.14
C ALA A 53 -10.04 -29.16 20.62
N ILE A 54 -8.94 -29.79 20.21
CA ILE A 54 -8.63 -30.12 18.81
C ILE A 54 -8.31 -31.63 18.74
N ARG A 55 -9.20 -32.42 18.12
CA ARG A 55 -8.94 -33.85 17.90
C ARG A 55 -8.11 -34.01 16.64
N THR A 56 -6.87 -34.48 16.78
CA THR A 56 -5.87 -34.58 15.72
C THR A 56 -5.68 -36.00 15.18
N ALA A 57 -6.27 -37.01 15.86
CA ALA A 57 -6.05 -38.43 15.55
C ALA A 57 -6.42 -38.80 14.11
N ASP A 58 -7.57 -38.33 13.62
CA ASP A 58 -8.05 -38.62 12.27
C ASP A 58 -7.13 -38.00 11.21
N ALA A 59 -6.65 -36.79 11.42
CA ALA A 59 -5.69 -36.14 10.54
C ALA A 59 -4.34 -36.86 10.52
N LEU A 60 -3.81 -37.25 11.69
CA LEU A 60 -2.54 -37.97 11.80
C LEU A 60 -2.60 -39.40 11.24
N ALA A 61 -3.79 -39.98 11.09
CA ALA A 61 -3.96 -41.28 10.47
C ALA A 61 -3.93 -41.23 8.92
N LEU A 62 -4.01 -40.06 8.32
CA LEU A 62 -3.93 -39.91 6.87
C LEU A 62 -2.51 -40.16 6.34
N PRO A 63 -2.35 -40.90 5.25
CA PRO A 63 -1.03 -41.15 4.64
C PRO A 63 -0.30 -39.82 4.31
N GLY A 64 0.96 -39.74 4.69
CA GLY A 64 1.81 -38.59 4.39
C GLY A 64 1.60 -37.36 5.28
N VAL A 65 0.69 -37.39 6.25
CA VAL A 65 0.58 -36.36 7.29
C VAL A 65 1.62 -36.66 8.39
N HIS A 66 2.51 -35.70 8.64
CA HIS A 66 3.63 -35.84 9.59
C HIS A 66 3.36 -35.20 10.94
N ALA A 67 2.64 -34.07 10.95
CA ALA A 67 2.40 -33.31 12.18
C ALA A 67 1.13 -32.47 12.12
N VAL A 68 0.53 -32.25 13.29
CA VAL A 68 -0.49 -31.24 13.55
C VAL A 68 0.01 -30.41 14.73
N LEU A 69 0.31 -29.15 14.47
CA LEU A 69 0.71 -28.18 15.52
C LEU A 69 -0.51 -27.41 15.99
N THR A 70 -0.68 -27.30 17.30
CA THR A 70 -1.72 -26.56 18.00
C THR A 70 -1.10 -25.76 19.14
N HIS A 71 -1.87 -24.98 19.87
CA HIS A 71 -1.38 -24.27 21.06
C HIS A 71 -0.82 -25.22 22.17
N GLU A 72 -1.14 -26.52 22.13
CA GLU A 72 -0.67 -27.49 23.12
C GLU A 72 0.75 -27.99 22.83
N ASN A 73 1.14 -28.12 21.56
CA ASN A 73 2.39 -28.78 21.15
C ASN A 73 3.29 -27.92 20.22
N ALA A 74 2.87 -26.75 19.81
CA ALA A 74 3.69 -25.85 18.99
C ALA A 74 4.93 -25.38 19.77
N PRO A 75 6.07 -25.16 19.11
CA PRO A 75 7.23 -24.53 19.71
C PRO A 75 6.84 -23.20 20.38
N ARG A 76 7.30 -23.01 21.62
CA ARG A 76 7.06 -21.74 22.30
C ARG A 76 7.94 -20.64 21.71
N THR A 77 7.37 -19.46 21.56
CA THR A 77 8.07 -18.25 21.09
C THR A 77 8.23 -17.25 22.23
N GLY A 78 9.14 -16.31 22.03
CA GLY A 78 9.17 -15.07 22.81
C GLY A 78 7.94 -14.22 22.53
N GLU A 79 7.78 -13.15 23.30
CA GLU A 79 6.71 -12.17 23.10
C GLU A 79 6.98 -11.39 21.80
N PRO A 80 6.01 -11.34 20.86
CA PRO A 80 6.20 -10.62 19.61
C PRO A 80 6.00 -9.11 19.78
N ASP A 81 6.76 -8.32 19.03
CA ASP A 81 6.50 -6.87 18.88
C ASP A 81 5.12 -6.59 18.27
N ASP A 82 4.63 -7.51 17.44
CA ASP A 82 3.32 -7.44 16.80
C ASP A 82 2.43 -8.60 17.30
N PRO A 83 1.35 -8.32 18.07
CA PRO A 83 0.49 -9.35 18.65
C PRO A 83 -0.13 -10.32 17.63
N ILE A 84 -0.26 -9.94 16.36
CA ILE A 84 -0.77 -10.84 15.30
C ILE A 84 0.16 -12.05 15.05
N LEU A 85 1.41 -11.98 15.48
CA LEU A 85 2.40 -13.06 15.34
C LEU A 85 2.36 -14.08 16.50
N ALA A 86 1.55 -13.85 17.53
CA ALA A 86 1.41 -14.76 18.68
C ALA A 86 0.56 -16.01 18.37
N VAL A 87 0.67 -16.53 17.14
CA VAL A 87 -0.10 -17.71 16.69
C VAL A 87 0.31 -18.98 17.42
N LEU A 88 -0.64 -19.83 17.71
CA LEU A 88 -0.46 -21.13 18.42
C LEU A 88 0.20 -21.01 19.80
N GLN A 89 0.14 -19.85 20.46
CA GLN A 89 0.74 -19.69 21.80
C GLN A 89 -0.27 -19.82 22.95
N ASN A 90 -1.55 -19.72 22.66
CA ASN A 90 -2.65 -19.90 23.58
C ASN A 90 -3.92 -20.38 22.85
N ASP A 91 -5.00 -20.62 23.61
CA ASP A 91 -6.29 -21.12 23.13
C ASP A 91 -7.28 -20.02 22.69
N ARG A 92 -6.91 -18.71 22.78
CA ARG A 92 -7.82 -17.60 22.45
C ARG A 92 -8.12 -17.52 20.96
N VAL A 93 -9.36 -17.18 20.66
CA VAL A 93 -9.83 -16.84 19.32
C VAL A 93 -10.34 -15.39 19.37
N PRO A 94 -9.52 -14.41 19.02
CA PRO A 94 -9.88 -12.99 19.09
C PRO A 94 -10.81 -12.54 17.95
N HIS A 95 -10.80 -13.25 16.84
CA HIS A 95 -11.68 -13.05 15.69
C HIS A 95 -11.74 -14.32 14.83
N ARG A 96 -12.75 -14.42 13.99
CA ARG A 96 -12.85 -15.50 13.00
C ARG A 96 -11.65 -15.45 12.04
N GLY A 97 -11.15 -16.64 11.66
CA GLY A 97 -9.98 -16.76 10.80
C GLY A 97 -8.65 -16.71 11.51
N TRP A 98 -8.59 -16.50 12.85
CA TRP A 98 -7.38 -16.63 13.64
C TRP A 98 -6.80 -18.03 13.51
N GLN A 99 -5.47 -18.14 13.33
CA GLN A 99 -4.82 -19.44 13.09
C GLN A 99 -4.69 -20.24 14.38
N ILE A 100 -5.39 -21.38 14.47
CA ILE A 100 -5.48 -22.23 15.66
C ILE A 100 -4.72 -23.55 15.56
N ALA A 101 -4.39 -23.97 14.33
CA ALA A 101 -3.54 -25.13 14.07
C ALA A 101 -2.84 -24.98 12.71
N VAL A 102 -1.84 -25.84 12.48
CA VAL A 102 -1.22 -26.04 11.19
C VAL A 102 -0.95 -27.53 10.97
N VAL A 103 -1.34 -28.06 9.81
CA VAL A 103 -1.11 -29.45 9.44
C VAL A 103 0.04 -29.51 8.44
N VAL A 104 0.97 -30.46 8.64
CA VAL A 104 2.18 -30.62 7.83
C VAL A 104 2.17 -32.00 7.18
N ALA A 105 2.33 -32.05 5.86
CA ALA A 105 2.31 -33.29 5.10
C ALA A 105 3.32 -33.30 3.94
N ASP A 106 3.51 -34.46 3.30
CA ASP A 106 4.38 -34.64 2.12
C ASP A 106 3.88 -33.89 0.89
N THR A 107 2.58 -33.60 0.82
CA THR A 107 1.96 -32.87 -0.30
C THR A 107 1.00 -31.80 0.21
N LEU A 108 0.75 -30.78 -0.60
CA LEU A 108 -0.20 -29.72 -0.28
C LEU A 108 -1.62 -30.26 -0.09
N GLU A 109 -2.03 -31.22 -0.94
CA GLU A 109 -3.33 -31.90 -0.86
C GLU A 109 -3.45 -32.73 0.41
N GLY A 110 -2.38 -33.42 0.82
CA GLY A 110 -2.33 -34.16 2.08
C GLY A 110 -2.44 -33.27 3.29
N ALA A 111 -1.74 -32.11 3.30
CA ALA A 111 -1.84 -31.12 4.36
C ALA A 111 -3.25 -30.54 4.47
N ARG A 112 -3.88 -30.24 3.32
CA ARG A 112 -5.26 -29.75 3.25
C ARG A 112 -6.25 -30.82 3.75
N ALA A 113 -6.17 -32.04 3.27
CA ALA A 113 -7.04 -33.15 3.71
C ALA A 113 -6.89 -33.40 5.21
N GLY A 114 -5.68 -33.32 5.76
CA GLY A 114 -5.43 -33.39 7.19
C GLY A 114 -6.09 -32.25 7.96
N ALA A 115 -6.06 -31.03 7.42
CA ALA A 115 -6.72 -29.90 8.03
C ALA A 115 -8.26 -30.04 8.04
N GLU A 116 -8.83 -30.57 6.96
CA GLU A 116 -10.27 -30.87 6.83
C GLU A 116 -10.73 -32.01 7.76
N ALA A 117 -9.82 -32.92 8.16
CA ALA A 117 -10.10 -34.01 9.08
C ALA A 117 -10.02 -33.59 10.57
N LEU A 118 -9.61 -32.37 10.90
CA LEU A 118 -9.59 -31.89 12.27
C LEU A 118 -11.00 -31.63 12.80
N HIS A 119 -11.23 -32.03 14.04
CA HIS A 119 -12.44 -31.68 14.76
C HIS A 119 -12.12 -30.70 15.89
N VAL A 120 -12.59 -29.47 15.77
CA VAL A 120 -12.35 -28.40 16.73
C VAL A 120 -13.62 -28.09 17.49
N THR A 121 -13.53 -28.00 18.82
CA THR A 121 -14.60 -27.52 19.69
C THR A 121 -14.20 -26.19 20.30
N TYR A 122 -15.19 -25.31 20.46
CA TYR A 122 -15.02 -23.95 20.94
C TYR A 122 -15.96 -23.66 22.12
N GLU A 123 -15.49 -22.79 22.99
CA GLU A 123 -16.34 -21.99 23.86
C GLU A 123 -16.46 -20.60 23.23
N THR A 124 -17.68 -20.23 22.82
CA THR A 124 -17.95 -18.93 22.18
C THR A 124 -18.39 -17.91 23.22
N VAL A 125 -18.04 -16.65 22.98
CA VAL A 125 -18.49 -15.50 23.76
C VAL A 125 -19.20 -14.50 22.84
N PRO A 126 -20.00 -13.56 23.37
CA PRO A 126 -20.55 -12.47 22.56
C PRO A 126 -19.44 -11.73 21.80
N HIS A 127 -19.74 -11.30 20.60
CA HIS A 127 -18.81 -10.62 19.72
C HIS A 127 -19.40 -9.36 19.13
N GLU A 128 -18.54 -8.42 18.75
CA GLU A 128 -18.91 -7.17 18.11
C GLU A 128 -17.99 -6.90 16.91
N VAL A 129 -18.59 -6.86 15.70
CA VAL A 129 -17.83 -6.76 14.44
C VAL A 129 -18.31 -5.61 13.53
N VAL A 130 -19.39 -4.93 13.92
CA VAL A 130 -20.03 -3.91 13.07
C VAL A 130 -19.66 -2.52 13.52
N LEU A 131 -19.06 -1.73 12.62
CA LEU A 131 -18.84 -0.30 12.83
C LEU A 131 -20.13 0.48 12.60
N THR A 132 -20.56 1.27 13.59
CA THR A 132 -21.60 2.30 13.42
C THR A 132 -21.07 3.68 13.80
N ALA A 133 -21.63 4.73 13.22
CA ALA A 133 -21.16 6.11 13.47
C ALA A 133 -21.42 6.59 14.91
N ASP A 134 -22.33 5.96 15.62
CA ASP A 134 -22.74 6.24 17.01
C ASP A 134 -22.30 5.14 17.99
N HIS A 135 -21.35 4.29 17.59
CA HIS A 135 -20.87 3.18 18.38
C HIS A 135 -20.42 3.63 19.77
N ALA A 136 -20.93 2.96 20.83
CA ALA A 136 -20.70 3.37 22.22
C ALA A 136 -19.21 3.27 22.66
N GLY A 137 -18.45 2.41 22.00
CA GLY A 137 -17.00 2.21 22.24
C GLY A 137 -16.08 3.16 21.49
N LEU A 138 -16.60 4.19 20.82
CA LEU A 138 -15.76 5.15 20.10
C LEU A 138 -14.89 6.00 21.05
N TYR A 139 -13.59 6.05 20.76
CA TYR A 139 -12.61 6.89 21.47
C TYR A 139 -11.73 7.65 20.47
N THR A 140 -11.03 8.68 20.94
CA THR A 140 -9.98 9.37 20.17
C THR A 140 -8.64 8.69 20.46
N PRO A 141 -7.96 8.11 19.45
CA PRO A 141 -6.63 7.57 19.65
C PRO A 141 -5.61 8.69 19.86
N GLU A 142 -4.45 8.36 20.41
CA GLU A 142 -3.38 9.36 20.58
C GLU A 142 -2.83 9.81 19.20
N THR A 143 -2.58 8.85 18.33
CA THR A 143 -2.07 9.10 16.98
C THR A 143 -2.79 8.25 15.94
N ALA A 144 -2.81 8.75 14.71
CA ALA A 144 -3.09 7.94 13.53
C ALA A 144 -1.78 7.41 12.91
N ASN A 145 -1.88 6.48 11.96
CA ASN A 145 -0.73 5.90 11.26
C ASN A 145 0.21 6.99 10.73
N GLY A 146 1.51 6.71 10.76
CA GLY A 146 2.55 7.69 10.44
C GLY A 146 2.89 8.65 11.60
N GLY A 147 2.30 8.44 12.80
CA GLY A 147 2.56 9.28 13.99
C GLY A 147 1.83 10.62 13.96
N TYR A 148 0.87 10.81 13.07
CA TYR A 148 0.08 12.04 13.02
C TYR A 148 -0.82 12.15 14.25
N PRO A 149 -0.93 13.34 14.91
CA PRO A 149 -1.94 13.55 15.94
C PRO A 149 -3.35 13.20 15.42
N ALA A 150 -4.13 12.44 16.20
CA ALA A 150 -5.47 12.03 15.80
C ALA A 150 -6.40 13.23 15.59
N GLU A 151 -6.22 14.28 16.39
CA GLU A 151 -6.98 15.52 16.30
C GLU A 151 -6.07 16.72 16.02
N ARG A 152 -6.57 17.66 15.23
CA ARG A 152 -5.89 18.91 14.95
C ARG A 152 -6.94 20.00 14.71
N GLU A 153 -6.77 21.14 15.38
CA GLU A 153 -7.63 22.31 15.19
C GLU A 153 -6.78 23.56 15.03
N ARG A 154 -7.21 24.45 14.15
CA ARG A 154 -6.60 25.76 13.91
C ARG A 154 -7.69 26.80 13.74
N GLY A 155 -7.53 27.93 14.44
CA GLY A 155 -8.52 29.01 14.45
C GLY A 155 -9.84 28.63 15.12
N ASP A 156 -10.92 29.31 14.73
CA ASP A 156 -12.30 29.01 15.15
C ASP A 156 -13.07 28.41 13.97
N PHE A 157 -13.08 27.09 13.88
CA PHE A 157 -13.78 26.42 12.79
C PHE A 157 -15.29 26.65 12.85
N ASP A 158 -15.91 26.48 14.03
CA ASP A 158 -17.38 26.55 14.15
C ASP A 158 -17.92 27.94 13.84
N GLY A 159 -17.27 29.00 14.37
CA GLY A 159 -17.64 30.38 14.06
C GLY A 159 -17.46 30.72 12.58
N ALA A 160 -16.34 30.33 11.98
CA ALA A 160 -16.06 30.58 10.57
C ALA A 160 -17.00 29.80 9.63
N PHE A 161 -17.30 28.54 9.95
CA PHE A 161 -18.23 27.73 9.19
C PHE A 161 -19.66 28.31 9.26
N ALA A 162 -20.12 28.67 10.46
CA ALA A 162 -21.45 29.29 10.64
C ALA A 162 -21.61 30.62 9.91
N ALA A 163 -20.53 31.42 9.80
CA ALA A 163 -20.51 32.70 9.11
C ALA A 163 -20.37 32.59 7.59
N ALA A 164 -19.92 31.42 7.07
CA ALA A 164 -19.67 31.23 5.65
C ALA A 164 -20.96 31.35 4.82
N PRO A 165 -20.98 32.20 3.77
CA PRO A 165 -22.17 32.39 2.93
C PRO A 165 -22.54 31.15 2.09
N VAL A 166 -21.60 30.25 1.84
CA VAL A 166 -21.85 28.96 1.18
C VAL A 166 -21.23 27.86 2.02
N GLN A 167 -22.02 26.82 2.32
CA GLN A 167 -21.63 25.74 3.20
C GLN A 167 -21.94 24.38 2.54
N VAL A 168 -21.03 23.43 2.74
CA VAL A 168 -21.22 22.01 2.44
C VAL A 168 -20.99 21.23 3.72
N ASP A 169 -21.91 20.36 4.11
CA ASP A 169 -21.81 19.45 5.25
C ASP A 169 -22.31 18.07 4.81
N THR A 170 -21.38 17.16 4.55
CA THR A 170 -21.69 15.88 3.90
C THR A 170 -20.91 14.74 4.53
N THR A 171 -21.48 13.53 4.46
CA THR A 171 -20.87 12.31 4.97
C THR A 171 -20.64 11.33 3.84
N TYR A 172 -19.42 10.80 3.78
CA TYR A 172 -18.96 9.80 2.81
C TYR A 172 -18.61 8.50 3.51
N THR A 173 -18.90 7.36 2.86
CA THR A 173 -18.66 6.04 3.44
C THR A 173 -17.89 5.17 2.47
N ILE A 174 -16.89 4.47 2.99
CA ILE A 174 -16.11 3.47 2.25
C ILE A 174 -16.13 2.18 3.07
N GLY A 175 -16.45 1.07 2.44
CA GLY A 175 -16.37 -0.26 3.05
C GLY A 175 -14.92 -0.76 3.21
N PRO A 176 -14.72 -1.91 3.87
CA PRO A 176 -13.42 -2.55 3.96
C PRO A 176 -12.89 -2.90 2.56
N LEU A 177 -11.56 -2.78 2.35
CA LEU A 177 -10.90 -3.17 1.10
C LEU A 177 -9.69 -4.06 1.39
N HIS A 178 -9.43 -5.03 0.50
CA HIS A 178 -8.35 -5.98 0.62
C HIS A 178 -7.27 -5.78 -0.45
N ASN A 179 -6.02 -5.99 -0.09
CA ASN A 179 -4.86 -5.81 -0.98
C ASN A 179 -4.81 -6.82 -2.12
N HIS A 180 -5.24 -8.04 -1.88
CA HIS A 180 -5.27 -9.18 -2.81
C HIS A 180 -4.09 -9.26 -3.81
N PRO A 181 -2.81 -9.25 -3.36
CA PRO A 181 -1.69 -9.42 -4.28
C PRO A 181 -1.83 -10.74 -5.04
N MET A 182 -1.39 -10.78 -6.30
CA MET A 182 -1.53 -12.00 -7.14
C MET A 182 -0.74 -13.16 -6.55
N GLU A 183 0.45 -12.93 -6.01
CA GLU A 183 1.16 -13.89 -5.17
C GLU A 183 0.53 -13.91 -3.78
N PRO A 184 -0.03 -15.03 -3.30
CA PRO A 184 -0.44 -15.19 -1.91
C PRO A 184 0.73 -14.97 -0.96
N HIS A 185 0.45 -14.65 0.30
CA HIS A 185 1.48 -14.63 1.33
C HIS A 185 2.02 -16.04 1.50
N SER A 186 3.33 -16.21 1.34
CA SER A 186 3.98 -17.51 1.38
C SER A 186 5.36 -17.42 2.03
N SER A 187 5.74 -18.48 2.72
CA SER A 187 7.05 -18.63 3.34
C SER A 187 7.52 -20.08 3.24
N THR A 188 8.79 -20.28 2.88
CA THR A 188 9.46 -21.56 2.98
C THR A 188 10.58 -21.45 3.99
N ALA A 189 10.50 -22.20 5.10
CA ALA A 189 11.45 -22.12 6.21
C ALA A 189 12.23 -23.43 6.38
N HIS A 190 13.49 -23.31 6.78
CA HIS A 190 14.28 -24.45 7.21
C HIS A 190 15.30 -24.07 8.28
N TRP A 191 15.64 -25.02 9.15
CA TRP A 191 16.66 -24.89 10.19
C TRP A 191 17.89 -25.73 9.84
N SER A 192 19.08 -25.13 9.96
CA SER A 192 20.31 -25.90 9.89
C SER A 192 20.54 -26.68 11.20
N PRO A 193 21.39 -27.74 11.19
CA PRO A 193 21.77 -28.43 12.41
C PRO A 193 22.41 -27.53 13.49
N GLU A 194 23.04 -26.44 13.08
CA GLU A 194 23.69 -25.44 13.96
C GLU A 194 22.70 -24.43 14.54
N GLY A 195 21.40 -24.53 14.18
CA GLY A 195 20.35 -23.66 14.68
C GLY A 195 20.18 -22.33 13.92
N HIS A 196 20.69 -22.23 12.69
CA HIS A 196 20.44 -21.11 11.80
C HIS A 196 19.09 -21.28 11.09
N LEU A 197 18.27 -20.23 11.10
CA LEU A 197 16.95 -20.20 10.43
C LEU A 197 17.08 -19.48 9.10
N THR A 198 16.75 -20.15 7.99
CA THR A 198 16.58 -19.51 6.69
C THR A 198 15.11 -19.52 6.29
N VAL A 199 14.60 -18.35 5.88
CA VAL A 199 13.21 -18.18 5.43
C VAL A 199 13.18 -17.46 4.10
N TYR A 200 12.64 -18.13 3.09
CA TYR A 200 12.24 -17.48 1.85
C TYR A 200 10.82 -16.94 2.06
N ASP A 201 10.65 -15.63 1.98
CA ASP A 201 9.39 -14.98 2.35
C ASP A 201 8.90 -14.00 1.28
N SER A 202 7.60 -13.98 1.06
CA SER A 202 6.95 -13.03 0.15
C SER A 202 6.75 -11.66 0.81
N SER A 203 7.83 -11.03 1.29
CA SER A 203 7.81 -9.82 2.11
C SER A 203 8.18 -8.56 1.32
N GLN A 204 7.71 -7.39 1.78
CA GLN A 204 8.13 -6.07 1.30
C GLN A 204 9.44 -5.59 1.94
N GLY A 205 10.01 -6.33 2.91
CA GLY A 205 11.26 -5.98 3.58
C GLY A 205 11.83 -7.14 4.38
N ALA A 206 12.94 -7.71 3.92
CA ALA A 206 13.55 -8.90 4.52
C ALA A 206 14.12 -8.62 5.92
N THR A 207 14.72 -7.44 6.17
CA THR A 207 15.27 -7.04 7.49
C THR A 207 14.20 -7.12 8.59
N LYS A 208 13.01 -6.55 8.36
CA LYS A 208 11.96 -6.55 9.40
C LYS A 208 11.46 -7.96 9.73
N VAL A 209 11.38 -8.85 8.74
CA VAL A 209 11.03 -10.26 8.97
C VAL A 209 12.12 -10.98 9.74
N ARG A 210 13.41 -10.78 9.37
CA ARG A 210 14.57 -11.31 10.08
C ARG A 210 14.52 -10.96 11.58
N ASP A 211 14.39 -9.66 11.88
CA ASP A 211 14.44 -9.15 13.25
C ASP A 211 13.28 -9.69 14.10
N SER A 212 12.07 -9.73 13.52
CA SER A 212 10.91 -10.28 14.23
C SER A 212 11.03 -11.79 14.47
N LEU A 213 11.53 -12.57 13.49
CA LEU A 213 11.76 -14.01 13.69
C LEU A 213 12.90 -14.26 14.68
N ALA A 214 13.96 -13.45 14.67
CA ALA A 214 15.03 -13.54 15.64
C ALA A 214 14.49 -13.33 17.06
N THR A 215 13.71 -12.29 17.29
CA THR A 215 13.05 -12.02 18.58
C THR A 215 12.15 -13.18 19.01
N LEU A 216 11.28 -13.65 18.12
CA LEU A 216 10.33 -14.73 18.42
C LEU A 216 11.00 -16.05 18.79
N PHE A 217 12.08 -16.43 18.09
CA PHE A 217 12.75 -17.71 18.31
C PHE A 217 13.96 -17.62 19.27
N GLY A 218 14.21 -16.45 19.86
CA GLY A 218 15.32 -16.22 20.80
C GLY A 218 16.69 -16.34 20.15
N LEU A 219 16.80 -15.89 18.89
CA LEU A 219 18.01 -15.91 18.08
C LEU A 219 18.64 -14.51 18.02
N ARG A 220 19.91 -14.45 17.68
CA ARG A 220 20.52 -13.21 17.22
C ARG A 220 20.15 -12.97 15.74
N PRO A 221 20.08 -11.72 15.27
CA PRO A 221 19.78 -11.42 13.86
C PRO A 221 20.69 -12.14 12.86
N ASP A 222 21.98 -12.33 13.19
CA ASP A 222 22.94 -13.06 12.34
C ASP A 222 22.70 -14.58 12.27
N GLN A 223 21.77 -15.11 13.04
CA GLN A 223 21.33 -16.51 12.99
C GLN A 223 20.04 -16.69 12.16
N VAL A 224 19.53 -15.61 11.56
CA VAL A 224 18.34 -15.64 10.71
C VAL A 224 18.63 -15.00 9.38
N THR A 225 18.45 -15.72 8.28
CA THR A 225 18.51 -15.18 6.92
C THR A 225 17.12 -15.18 6.30
N VAL A 226 16.68 -14.03 5.79
CA VAL A 226 15.40 -13.88 5.08
C VAL A 226 15.65 -13.46 3.64
N ILE A 227 15.02 -14.18 2.70
CA ILE A 227 15.23 -13.98 1.27
C ILE A 227 13.89 -13.66 0.60
N SER A 228 13.80 -12.47 -0.02
CA SER A 228 12.62 -11.93 -0.72
C SER A 228 13.00 -11.41 -2.10
N ARG A 229 13.66 -12.22 -2.92
CA ARG A 229 14.25 -11.79 -4.21
C ARG A 229 13.22 -11.39 -5.26
N HIS A 230 12.06 -12.03 -5.27
CA HIS A 230 10.92 -11.75 -6.15
C HIS A 230 9.65 -11.76 -5.32
N VAL A 231 8.85 -10.70 -5.42
CA VAL A 231 7.58 -10.56 -4.72
C VAL A 231 6.49 -10.18 -5.71
N GLY A 232 5.42 -10.97 -5.74
CA GLY A 232 4.30 -10.85 -6.69
C GLY A 232 3.20 -9.87 -6.24
N GLY A 233 3.62 -8.66 -5.83
CA GLY A 233 2.76 -7.63 -5.27
C GLY A 233 2.64 -7.73 -3.75
N GLY A 234 2.29 -6.59 -3.11
CA GLY A 234 2.10 -6.52 -1.67
C GLY A 234 1.08 -5.47 -1.30
N PHE A 235 1.18 -4.27 -1.88
CA PHE A 235 0.27 -3.14 -1.69
C PHE A 235 0.09 -2.72 -0.22
N GLY A 236 1.07 -3.06 0.65
CA GLY A 236 1.05 -2.83 2.10
C GLY A 236 0.80 -4.10 2.94
N SER A 237 0.09 -5.11 2.44
CA SER A 237 -0.22 -6.31 3.21
C SER A 237 1.03 -7.16 3.57
N LYS A 238 2.11 -7.01 2.84
CA LYS A 238 3.42 -7.67 3.07
C LYS A 238 4.45 -6.75 3.72
N GLY A 239 4.03 -5.59 4.22
CA GLY A 239 4.91 -4.57 4.83
C GLY A 239 5.43 -4.94 6.23
N THR A 240 4.70 -5.79 6.95
CA THR A 240 5.13 -6.37 8.22
C THR A 240 5.18 -7.89 8.12
N PRO A 241 5.95 -8.58 8.99
CA PRO A 241 5.87 -10.03 9.12
C PRO A 241 4.42 -10.49 9.32
N ARG A 242 4.08 -11.64 8.77
CA ARG A 242 2.74 -12.20 8.87
C ARG A 242 2.79 -13.63 9.43
N PRO A 243 1.67 -14.15 9.95
CA PRO A 243 1.59 -15.46 10.60
C PRO A 243 2.19 -16.62 9.83
N GLN A 244 2.12 -16.64 8.47
CA GLN A 244 2.66 -17.75 7.68
C GLN A 244 4.18 -17.95 7.89
N ALA A 245 4.94 -16.86 8.07
CA ALA A 245 6.40 -16.99 8.30
C ALA A 245 6.70 -17.67 9.65
N VAL A 246 5.93 -17.31 10.69
CA VAL A 246 6.06 -17.90 12.02
C VAL A 246 5.62 -19.37 12.00
N LEU A 247 4.48 -19.68 11.38
CA LEU A 247 3.96 -21.06 11.26
C LEU A 247 4.89 -21.96 10.45
N ALA A 248 5.45 -21.48 9.35
CA ALA A 248 6.42 -22.22 8.55
C ALA A 248 7.70 -22.52 9.37
N ALA A 249 8.23 -21.51 10.09
CA ALA A 249 9.40 -21.67 10.94
C ALA A 249 9.17 -22.64 12.12
N MET A 250 7.99 -22.57 12.78
CA MET A 250 7.58 -23.53 13.82
C MET A 250 7.47 -24.96 13.28
N ALA A 251 6.81 -25.12 12.13
CA ALA A 251 6.61 -26.42 11.51
C ALA A 251 7.95 -27.04 11.05
N ALA A 252 8.84 -26.22 10.48
CA ALA A 252 10.17 -26.67 10.09
C ALA A 252 11.03 -27.07 11.30
N ARG A 253 10.93 -26.33 12.43
CA ARG A 253 11.61 -26.67 13.68
C ARG A 253 11.10 -27.99 14.27
N HIS A 254 9.79 -28.20 14.24
CA HIS A 254 9.15 -29.39 14.78
C HIS A 254 9.47 -30.65 13.97
N THR A 255 9.47 -30.56 12.64
CA THR A 255 9.66 -31.71 11.74
C THR A 255 11.13 -31.99 11.43
N GLY A 256 12.04 -31.03 11.67
CA GLY A 256 13.44 -31.11 11.26
C GLY A 256 13.65 -31.11 9.72
N ARG A 257 12.64 -30.72 8.95
CA ARG A 257 12.63 -30.67 7.48
C ARG A 257 12.24 -29.26 7.01
N PRO A 258 12.64 -28.86 5.78
CA PRO A 258 12.08 -27.64 5.19
C PRO A 258 10.55 -27.72 5.10
N VAL A 259 9.87 -26.60 5.38
CA VAL A 259 8.40 -26.52 5.28
C VAL A 259 8.01 -25.29 4.48
N GLU A 260 7.17 -25.50 3.48
CA GLU A 260 6.52 -24.48 2.68
C GLU A 260 5.09 -24.26 3.18
N LEU A 261 4.72 -22.99 3.38
CA LEU A 261 3.36 -22.55 3.67
C LEU A 261 2.96 -21.44 2.72
N ALA A 262 2.09 -21.73 1.77
CA ALA A 262 1.40 -20.75 0.96
C ALA A 262 0.00 -20.52 1.56
N MET A 263 -0.31 -19.29 1.96
CA MET A 263 -1.60 -18.96 2.58
C MET A 263 -2.74 -19.13 1.56
N PRO A 264 -3.76 -19.95 1.83
CA PRO A 264 -4.93 -20.02 0.97
C PRO A 264 -5.59 -18.66 0.81
N ARG A 265 -5.96 -18.27 -0.40
CA ARG A 265 -6.49 -16.93 -0.66
C ARG A 265 -7.69 -16.57 0.24
N ARG A 266 -8.59 -17.53 0.46
CA ARG A 266 -9.75 -17.33 1.35
C ARG A 266 -9.39 -17.02 2.81
N HIS A 267 -8.19 -17.44 3.27
CA HIS A 267 -7.73 -17.12 4.63
C HIS A 267 -7.05 -15.75 4.71
N MET A 268 -6.62 -15.20 3.58
CA MET A 268 -5.83 -13.95 3.57
C MET A 268 -6.60 -12.78 4.18
N ALA A 269 -7.90 -12.63 3.89
CA ALA A 269 -8.70 -11.52 4.41
C ALA A 269 -8.65 -11.43 5.95
N ALA A 270 -8.56 -12.56 6.64
CA ALA A 270 -8.51 -12.64 8.10
C ALA A 270 -7.09 -12.52 8.70
N VAL A 271 -6.04 -12.60 7.90
CA VAL A 271 -4.66 -12.78 8.42
C VAL A 271 -3.72 -11.65 8.02
N VAL A 272 -3.91 -11.06 6.83
CA VAL A 272 -2.92 -10.15 6.25
C VAL A 272 -3.27 -8.68 6.40
N GLY A 273 -4.38 -8.37 7.06
CA GLY A 273 -4.91 -7.03 7.22
C GLY A 273 -5.76 -6.57 6.03
N HIS A 274 -6.40 -5.43 6.22
CA HIS A 274 -7.29 -4.79 5.26
C HIS A 274 -7.30 -3.28 5.49
N ARG A 275 -7.76 -2.50 4.51
CA ARG A 275 -8.14 -1.11 4.75
C ARG A 275 -9.44 -1.10 5.54
N ALA A 276 -9.42 -0.44 6.70
CA ALA A 276 -10.60 -0.32 7.54
C ALA A 276 -11.72 0.48 6.83
N PRO A 277 -13.01 0.16 7.08
CA PRO A 277 -14.09 1.00 6.63
C PRO A 277 -14.03 2.37 7.29
N THR A 278 -14.52 3.40 6.60
CA THR A 278 -14.56 4.77 7.12
C THR A 278 -15.93 5.40 6.92
N VAL A 279 -16.37 6.15 7.95
CA VAL A 279 -17.46 7.12 7.86
C VAL A 279 -16.81 8.49 8.03
N GLN A 280 -16.89 9.35 7.01
CA GLN A 280 -16.12 10.58 6.91
C GLN A 280 -17.08 11.76 6.72
N ARG A 281 -17.17 12.66 7.70
CA ARG A 281 -17.90 13.91 7.58
C ARG A 281 -16.96 15.01 7.13
N VAL A 282 -17.26 15.65 6.02
CA VAL A 282 -16.51 16.81 5.51
C VAL A 282 -17.41 18.04 5.56
N ARG A 283 -16.90 19.10 6.16
CA ARG A 283 -17.58 20.41 6.23
C ARG A 283 -16.69 21.46 5.63
N LEU A 284 -17.22 22.18 4.63
CA LEU A 284 -16.51 23.24 3.91
C LEU A 284 -17.34 24.51 3.96
N GLY A 285 -16.75 25.60 4.46
CA GLY A 285 -17.30 26.95 4.39
C GLY A 285 -16.51 27.78 3.37
N ALA A 286 -17.21 28.57 2.54
CA ALA A 286 -16.57 29.41 1.55
C ALA A 286 -17.28 30.76 1.36
N GLU A 287 -16.51 31.75 0.93
CA GLU A 287 -17.04 32.98 0.38
C GLU A 287 -17.74 32.72 -0.97
N ARG A 288 -18.56 33.68 -1.43
CA ARG A 288 -19.28 33.55 -2.71
C ARG A 288 -18.35 33.47 -3.93
N ASP A 289 -17.13 33.94 -3.82
CA ASP A 289 -16.12 33.84 -4.86
C ASP A 289 -15.41 32.48 -4.87
N GLY A 290 -15.68 31.60 -3.89
CA GLY A 290 -15.10 30.29 -3.73
C GLY A 290 -13.86 30.22 -2.83
N THR A 291 -13.44 31.31 -2.19
CA THR A 291 -12.35 31.28 -1.21
C THR A 291 -12.79 30.51 0.03
N LEU A 292 -12.08 29.46 0.40
CA LEU A 292 -12.37 28.64 1.59
C LEU A 292 -12.08 29.42 2.87
N THR A 293 -13.06 29.46 3.76
CA THR A 293 -12.97 30.10 5.09
C THR A 293 -12.89 29.07 6.21
N ALA A 294 -13.45 27.89 6.02
CA ALA A 294 -13.47 26.82 7.03
C ALA A 294 -13.38 25.44 6.35
N VAL A 295 -12.54 24.55 6.91
CA VAL A 295 -12.37 23.16 6.43
C VAL A 295 -12.40 22.22 7.63
N ALA A 296 -13.32 21.26 7.67
CA ALA A 296 -13.27 20.17 8.62
C ALA A 296 -13.37 18.80 7.94
N HIS A 297 -12.63 17.83 8.48
CA HIS A 297 -12.67 16.44 8.05
C HIS A 297 -12.62 15.52 9.28
N GLU A 298 -13.74 14.89 9.59
CA GLU A 298 -13.94 14.06 10.77
C GLU A 298 -14.15 12.61 10.32
N VAL A 299 -13.35 11.69 10.86
CA VAL A 299 -13.31 10.28 10.44
C VAL A 299 -13.68 9.38 11.60
N ILE A 300 -14.59 8.45 11.36
CA ILE A 300 -14.92 7.33 12.24
C ILE A 300 -14.51 6.06 11.53
N THR A 301 -13.78 5.18 12.22
CA THR A 301 -13.28 3.91 11.70
C THR A 301 -13.25 2.86 12.80
N HIS A 302 -12.89 1.62 12.47
CA HIS A 302 -12.60 0.59 13.44
C HIS A 302 -11.11 0.24 13.51
N THR A 303 -10.73 -0.35 14.62
CA THR A 303 -9.51 -1.13 14.80
C THR A 303 -9.86 -2.52 15.33
N SER A 304 -8.87 -3.30 15.75
CA SER A 304 -9.07 -4.64 16.30
C SER A 304 -8.77 -4.68 17.80
N THR A 305 -9.45 -5.59 18.50
CA THR A 305 -9.12 -5.94 19.89
C THR A 305 -7.74 -6.63 20.04
N VAL A 306 -7.12 -7.06 18.92
CA VAL A 306 -5.79 -7.67 18.89
C VAL A 306 -4.69 -6.61 18.84
N LYS A 307 -4.84 -5.63 17.95
CA LYS A 307 -3.85 -4.58 17.72
C LYS A 307 -4.53 -3.33 17.16
N GLU A 308 -4.21 -2.19 17.75
CA GLU A 308 -4.67 -0.91 17.22
C GLU A 308 -3.94 -0.57 15.90
N PHE A 309 -4.70 -0.14 14.92
CA PHE A 309 -4.25 0.53 13.72
C PHE A 309 -5.32 1.53 13.28
N VAL A 310 -4.95 2.79 13.12
CA VAL A 310 -5.85 3.89 12.75
C VAL A 310 -5.34 4.54 11.48
N GLU A 311 -6.07 4.41 10.37
CA GLU A 311 -5.69 4.98 9.08
C GLU A 311 -5.89 6.51 9.10
N GLN A 312 -4.91 7.29 8.64
CA GLN A 312 -4.87 8.77 8.75
C GLN A 312 -5.75 9.50 7.72
N ALA A 313 -7.02 9.11 7.57
CA ALA A 313 -7.86 9.57 6.45
C ALA A 313 -8.21 11.07 6.49
N ALA A 314 -8.17 11.74 7.66
CA ALA A 314 -8.38 13.18 7.74
C ALA A 314 -7.11 14.02 7.49
N VAL A 315 -5.92 13.40 7.47
CA VAL A 315 -4.64 14.13 7.36
C VAL A 315 -4.49 14.86 6.03
N PRO A 316 -4.90 14.36 4.86
CA PRO A 316 -4.81 15.09 3.59
C PRO A 316 -5.48 16.47 3.61
N ALA A 317 -6.55 16.64 4.40
CA ALA A 317 -7.22 17.93 4.54
C ALA A 317 -6.33 19.01 5.22
N ARG A 318 -5.29 18.62 5.94
CA ARG A 318 -4.31 19.52 6.57
C ARG A 318 -3.31 20.08 5.56
N VAL A 319 -3.22 19.50 4.35
CA VAL A 319 -2.19 19.79 3.34
C VAL A 319 -2.77 20.42 2.07
N MET A 320 -3.98 20.00 1.67
CA MET A 320 -4.46 20.25 0.31
C MET A 320 -4.89 21.68 0.05
N TYR A 321 -5.68 22.28 0.94
CA TYR A 321 -6.32 23.56 0.68
C TYR A 321 -6.10 24.56 1.80
N GLY A 322 -5.82 25.80 1.42
CA GLY A 322 -5.65 26.90 2.38
C GLY A 322 -6.96 27.30 3.05
N SER A 323 -6.98 27.34 4.38
CA SER A 323 -8.04 27.92 5.17
C SER A 323 -7.47 28.42 6.50
N ALA A 324 -7.96 29.55 6.98
CA ALA A 324 -7.53 30.06 8.29
C ALA A 324 -8.10 29.25 9.46
N HIS A 325 -9.21 28.54 9.22
CA HIS A 325 -9.93 27.78 10.23
C HIS A 325 -10.12 26.34 9.77
N SER A 326 -9.54 25.39 10.52
CA SER A 326 -9.61 23.98 10.16
C SER A 326 -9.74 23.08 11.38
N ARG A 327 -10.43 21.94 11.21
CA ARG A 327 -10.56 20.88 12.20
C ARG A 327 -10.46 19.53 11.54
N THR A 328 -9.60 18.66 12.05
CA THR A 328 -9.52 17.25 11.61
C THR A 328 -9.55 16.35 12.83
N SER A 329 -10.25 15.22 12.75
CA SER A 329 -10.30 14.26 13.84
C SER A 329 -10.46 12.83 13.36
N HIS A 330 -9.96 11.90 14.17
CA HIS A 330 -10.16 10.47 14.02
C HIS A 330 -10.76 9.91 15.30
N ARG A 331 -11.85 9.15 15.17
CA ARG A 331 -12.44 8.35 16.25
C ARG A 331 -12.46 6.90 15.83
N VAL A 332 -12.17 6.01 16.76
CA VAL A 332 -11.99 4.60 16.47
C VAL A 332 -12.68 3.75 17.53
N THR A 333 -13.18 2.58 17.13
CA THR A 333 -13.65 1.55 18.07
C THR A 333 -12.90 0.25 17.81
N ALA A 334 -12.54 -0.48 18.87
CA ALA A 334 -11.92 -1.80 18.78
C ALA A 334 -13.02 -2.87 18.67
N LEU A 335 -12.98 -3.65 17.59
CA LEU A 335 -13.94 -4.72 17.29
C LEU A 335 -13.24 -6.08 17.23
N ASP A 336 -14.02 -7.16 17.30
CA ASP A 336 -13.56 -8.55 17.18
C ASP A 336 -13.34 -8.95 15.71
N VAL A 337 -12.51 -8.16 15.04
CA VAL A 337 -12.19 -8.29 13.61
C VAL A 337 -10.68 -8.46 13.40
N PRO A 338 -10.23 -8.99 12.25
CA PRO A 338 -8.83 -8.96 11.88
C PRO A 338 -8.25 -7.54 11.97
N SER A 339 -7.02 -7.40 12.46
CA SER A 339 -6.39 -6.08 12.59
C SER A 339 -6.25 -5.42 11.23
N PRO A 340 -6.76 -4.19 11.05
CA PRO A 340 -6.50 -3.41 9.84
C PRO A 340 -5.01 -3.21 9.62
N SER A 341 -4.61 -2.92 8.39
CA SER A 341 -3.22 -2.70 8.03
C SER A 341 -3.12 -1.82 6.80
N TRP A 342 -1.91 -1.50 6.44
CA TRP A 342 -1.65 -0.68 5.26
C TRP A 342 -2.25 -1.28 3.98
N MET A 343 -2.92 -0.43 3.23
CA MET A 343 -3.22 -0.65 1.83
C MET A 343 -2.82 0.60 1.05
N ARG A 344 -2.29 0.46 -0.15
CA ARG A 344 -1.73 1.49 -1.04
C ARG A 344 -2.34 2.88 -0.80
N ALA A 345 -1.54 3.87 -0.42
CA ALA A 345 -1.92 5.21 0.06
C ALA A 345 -2.85 5.16 1.29
N PRO A 346 -2.37 4.59 2.44
CA PRO A 346 -3.16 4.58 3.65
C PRO A 346 -3.47 6.01 4.09
N GLY A 347 -4.73 6.29 4.36
CA GLY A 347 -5.23 7.62 4.69
C GLY A 347 -5.50 8.51 3.47
N GLU A 348 -4.54 8.66 2.56
CA GLU A 348 -4.70 9.53 1.40
C GLU A 348 -5.76 9.02 0.43
N ALA A 349 -5.80 7.72 0.13
CA ALA A 349 -6.80 7.18 -0.80
C ALA A 349 -8.23 7.32 -0.28
N PRO A 350 -8.59 6.91 0.96
CA PRO A 350 -9.94 7.10 1.48
C PRO A 350 -10.24 8.57 1.81
N GLY A 351 -9.27 9.31 2.35
CA GLY A 351 -9.47 10.70 2.76
C GLY A 351 -9.70 11.64 1.60
N MET A 352 -8.92 11.49 0.53
CA MET A 352 -9.08 12.32 -0.66
C MET A 352 -10.36 12.00 -1.44
N TYR A 353 -10.90 10.78 -1.35
CA TYR A 353 -12.23 10.52 -1.89
C TYR A 353 -13.28 11.43 -1.25
N ALA A 354 -13.32 11.51 0.07
CA ALA A 354 -14.28 12.35 0.78
C ALA A 354 -14.03 13.84 0.56
N LEU A 355 -12.79 14.29 0.74
CA LEU A 355 -12.42 15.70 0.58
C LEU A 355 -12.70 16.22 -0.84
N GLU A 356 -12.22 15.51 -1.86
CA GLU A 356 -12.33 15.93 -3.25
C GLU A 356 -13.76 15.85 -3.81
N SER A 357 -14.56 14.93 -3.27
CA SER A 357 -16.01 14.90 -3.56
C SER A 357 -16.72 16.08 -2.93
N ALA A 358 -16.39 16.46 -1.68
CA ALA A 358 -16.94 17.63 -1.02
C ALA A 358 -16.54 18.95 -1.69
N VAL A 359 -15.29 19.04 -2.17
CA VAL A 359 -14.83 20.22 -2.95
C VAL A 359 -15.59 20.35 -4.27
N ASP A 360 -15.91 19.23 -4.92
CA ASP A 360 -16.73 19.24 -6.14
C ASP A 360 -18.20 19.60 -5.86
N GLU A 361 -18.75 19.15 -4.71
CA GLU A 361 -20.07 19.59 -4.24
C GLU A 361 -20.09 21.10 -3.96
N LEU A 362 -19.05 21.63 -3.36
CA LEU A 362 -18.91 23.08 -3.12
C LEU A 362 -18.80 23.86 -4.44
N ALA A 363 -18.04 23.35 -5.41
CA ALA A 363 -17.97 23.96 -6.75
C ALA A 363 -19.36 24.04 -7.42
N THR A 364 -20.13 22.95 -7.31
CA THR A 364 -21.51 22.88 -7.79
C THR A 364 -22.42 23.90 -7.08
N ALA A 365 -22.34 24.01 -5.76
CA ALA A 365 -23.14 24.93 -4.96
C ALA A 365 -22.82 26.42 -5.26
N LEU A 366 -21.56 26.71 -5.63
CA LEU A 366 -21.09 28.03 -6.00
C LEU A 366 -21.34 28.35 -7.49
N GLY A 367 -21.65 27.35 -8.32
CA GLY A 367 -21.70 27.49 -9.78
C GLY A 367 -20.33 27.78 -10.40
N LEU A 368 -19.25 27.36 -9.75
CA LEU A 368 -17.87 27.53 -10.21
C LEU A 368 -17.37 26.28 -10.94
N ASP A 369 -16.42 26.48 -11.83
CA ASP A 369 -15.70 25.36 -12.42
C ASP A 369 -14.88 24.61 -11.34
N PRO A 370 -14.97 23.28 -11.26
CA PRO A 370 -14.26 22.50 -10.25
C PRO A 370 -12.74 22.63 -10.31
N VAL A 371 -12.14 22.86 -11.48
CA VAL A 371 -10.69 23.12 -11.63
C VAL A 371 -10.35 24.50 -11.06
N GLU A 372 -11.14 25.51 -11.38
CA GLU A 372 -10.93 26.88 -10.91
C GLU A 372 -11.06 27.01 -9.40
N LEU A 373 -12.02 26.30 -8.78
CA LEU A 373 -12.15 26.29 -7.33
C LEU A 373 -10.89 25.72 -6.64
N ARG A 374 -10.28 24.67 -7.19
CA ARG A 374 -9.04 24.08 -6.67
C ARG A 374 -7.85 25.02 -6.83
N LEU A 375 -7.73 25.65 -8.00
CA LEU A 375 -6.66 26.63 -8.29
C LEU A 375 -6.73 27.84 -7.37
N ARG A 376 -7.94 28.30 -7.04
CA ARG A 376 -8.17 29.44 -6.14
C ARG A 376 -7.71 29.17 -4.71
N ASN A 377 -7.85 27.94 -4.25
CA ASN A 377 -7.54 27.54 -2.88
C ASN A 377 -6.20 26.80 -2.74
N ASP A 378 -5.33 26.89 -3.76
CA ASP A 378 -4.00 26.29 -3.77
C ASP A 378 -3.05 27.10 -2.88
N PRO A 379 -2.63 26.60 -1.68
CA PRO A 379 -1.84 27.38 -0.74
C PRO A 379 -0.36 27.45 -1.14
N ALA A 380 0.30 28.55 -0.80
CA ALA A 380 1.73 28.73 -1.01
C ALA A 380 2.58 27.87 -0.05
N ASP A 381 2.15 27.82 1.23
CA ASP A 381 2.79 27.06 2.30
C ASP A 381 1.85 25.94 2.76
N GLU A 382 2.40 24.90 3.37
CA GLU A 382 1.58 23.83 3.95
C GLU A 382 0.72 24.37 5.09
N PRO A 383 -0.61 24.21 5.01
CA PRO A 383 -1.52 24.88 5.94
C PRO A 383 -1.34 24.47 7.41
N ASP A 384 -0.94 23.22 7.72
CA ASP A 384 -0.82 22.75 9.11
C ASP A 384 0.51 23.15 9.76
N SER A 385 1.64 22.90 9.09
CA SER A 385 2.97 23.19 9.62
C SER A 385 3.45 24.62 9.35
N CYS A 386 2.82 25.33 8.42
CA CYS A 386 3.25 26.62 7.89
C CYS A 386 4.67 26.61 7.29
N LYS A 387 5.19 25.42 6.93
CA LYS A 387 6.45 25.29 6.20
C LYS A 387 6.21 25.53 4.71
N PRO A 388 7.15 26.19 4.00
CA PRO A 388 7.08 26.23 2.55
C PRO A 388 7.17 24.81 1.96
N PHE A 389 6.48 24.55 0.86
CA PHE A 389 6.66 23.29 0.15
C PHE A 389 8.04 23.24 -0.51
N SER A 390 8.68 22.06 -0.50
CA SER A 390 9.89 21.85 -1.30
C SER A 390 9.62 22.08 -2.79
N SER A 391 8.46 21.63 -3.26
CA SER A 391 7.83 21.99 -4.52
C SER A 391 6.34 21.62 -4.47
N ARG A 392 5.47 22.35 -5.19
CA ARG A 392 4.00 22.11 -5.16
C ARG A 392 3.35 22.18 -6.55
N ASN A 393 3.75 21.90 -7.56
CA ASN A 393 3.20 22.05 -8.92
C ASN A 393 1.76 21.49 -9.15
N LEU A 394 0.88 21.51 -8.12
CA LEU A 394 -0.53 21.08 -8.24
C LEU A 394 -1.28 21.91 -9.27
N ALA A 395 -1.12 23.23 -9.24
CA ALA A 395 -1.75 24.11 -10.21
C ALA A 395 -1.32 23.79 -11.66
N ALA A 396 -0.07 23.42 -11.87
CA ALA A 396 0.43 22.98 -13.17
C ALA A 396 -0.20 21.65 -13.60
N CYS A 397 -0.32 20.67 -12.66
CA CYS A 397 -1.00 19.39 -12.92
C CYS A 397 -2.47 19.60 -13.33
N LEU A 398 -3.19 20.48 -12.63
CA LEU A 398 -4.59 20.80 -12.94
C LEU A 398 -4.73 21.45 -14.32
N ARG A 399 -3.89 22.43 -14.66
CA ARG A 399 -3.95 23.13 -15.96
C ARG A 399 -3.53 22.24 -17.11
N ASP A 400 -2.42 21.52 -17.00
CA ASP A 400 -1.95 20.60 -18.05
C ASP A 400 -2.96 19.45 -18.24
N GLY A 401 -3.48 18.90 -17.13
CA GLY A 401 -4.49 17.86 -17.16
C GLY A 401 -5.79 18.34 -17.83
N ALA A 402 -6.29 19.52 -17.48
CA ALA A 402 -7.47 20.11 -18.10
C ALA A 402 -7.29 20.32 -19.61
N ALA A 403 -6.14 20.84 -20.03
CA ALA A 403 -5.84 21.04 -21.44
C ALA A 403 -5.78 19.71 -22.23
N ARG A 404 -5.06 18.69 -21.71
CA ARG A 404 -4.95 17.37 -22.35
C ARG A 404 -6.28 16.61 -22.39
N PHE A 405 -7.08 16.77 -21.34
CA PHE A 405 -8.37 16.08 -21.23
C PHE A 405 -9.47 16.74 -22.09
N GLY A 406 -9.26 17.99 -22.57
CA GLY A 406 -10.27 18.77 -23.28
C GLY A 406 -11.37 19.26 -22.33
N TRP A 407 -10.99 19.68 -21.11
CA TRP A 407 -11.91 20.11 -20.06
C TRP A 407 -12.75 21.33 -20.47
N SER A 408 -12.21 22.21 -21.31
CA SER A 408 -12.92 23.38 -21.84
C SER A 408 -14.16 23.03 -22.66
N ASP A 409 -14.22 21.84 -23.24
CA ASP A 409 -15.34 21.39 -24.06
C ASP A 409 -16.48 20.78 -23.25
N ARG A 410 -16.31 20.73 -21.92
CA ARG A 410 -17.28 20.19 -20.95
C ARG A 410 -18.52 21.10 -20.89
N ASP A 411 -19.71 20.54 -21.09
CA ASP A 411 -20.93 21.21 -20.65
C ASP A 411 -20.98 21.18 -19.12
N PRO A 412 -21.05 22.31 -18.41
CA PRO A 412 -21.00 22.34 -16.95
C PRO A 412 -22.26 21.74 -16.28
N ARG A 413 -23.34 21.55 -17.02
CA ARG A 413 -24.62 21.08 -16.48
C ARG A 413 -24.62 19.56 -16.32
N PRO A 414 -24.89 19.01 -15.13
CA PRO A 414 -25.07 17.58 -14.94
C PRO A 414 -26.20 17.02 -15.81
N GLY A 415 -26.00 15.81 -16.35
CA GLY A 415 -26.96 15.11 -17.19
C GLY A 415 -27.15 15.66 -18.61
N ALA A 416 -26.36 16.67 -19.03
CA ALA A 416 -26.50 17.32 -20.32
C ALA A 416 -26.07 16.44 -21.51
N ARG A 417 -25.10 15.55 -21.33
CA ARG A 417 -24.54 14.70 -22.39
C ARG A 417 -25.12 13.29 -22.36
N ARG A 418 -25.65 12.86 -23.51
CA ARG A 418 -26.30 11.54 -23.64
C ARG A 418 -26.00 10.88 -24.98
N GLU A 419 -25.72 9.58 -24.96
CA GLU A 419 -25.59 8.72 -26.14
C GLU A 419 -26.55 7.52 -25.99
N GLY A 420 -27.79 7.67 -26.53
CA GLY A 420 -28.83 6.66 -26.31
C GLY A 420 -29.15 6.48 -24.81
N PRO A 421 -28.99 5.27 -24.24
CA PRO A 421 -29.22 5.03 -22.82
C PRO A 421 -28.04 5.48 -21.93
N LEU A 422 -26.90 5.80 -22.52
CA LEU A 422 -25.69 6.16 -21.78
C LEU A 422 -25.69 7.65 -21.41
N LEU A 423 -25.61 7.94 -20.12
CA LEU A 423 -25.36 9.27 -19.57
C LEU A 423 -23.85 9.47 -19.47
N LEU A 424 -23.32 10.56 -20.03
CA LEU A 424 -21.90 10.83 -20.07
C LEU A 424 -21.53 11.96 -19.11
N GLY A 425 -20.47 11.75 -18.34
CA GLY A 425 -19.98 12.76 -17.41
C GLY A 425 -18.46 12.78 -17.30
N THR A 426 -17.95 13.94 -16.91
CA THR A 426 -16.52 14.18 -16.68
C THR A 426 -16.33 14.72 -15.26
N GLY A 427 -15.30 14.25 -14.58
CA GLY A 427 -14.96 14.66 -13.22
C GLY A 427 -13.46 14.92 -13.06
N VAL A 428 -13.11 15.70 -12.05
CA VAL A 428 -11.74 16.01 -11.68
C VAL A 428 -11.55 15.82 -10.17
N ALA A 429 -10.36 15.43 -9.78
CA ALA A 429 -9.92 15.42 -8.38
C ALA A 429 -8.42 15.71 -8.30
N ALA A 430 -7.99 16.39 -7.23
CA ALA A 430 -6.59 16.54 -6.89
C ALA A 430 -6.09 15.33 -6.08
N ALA A 431 -4.76 15.22 -5.95
CA ALA A 431 -4.10 14.18 -5.16
C ALA A 431 -2.86 14.74 -4.48
N THR A 432 -2.57 14.22 -3.29
CA THR A 432 -1.29 14.41 -2.58
C THR A 432 -0.81 13.12 -1.98
N TYR A 433 0.52 12.98 -1.84
CA TYR A 433 1.13 11.92 -1.06
C TYR A 433 2.42 12.43 -0.41
N PRO A 434 2.67 12.18 0.88
CA PRO A 434 3.88 12.65 1.55
C PRO A 434 5.13 11.98 0.97
N VAL A 435 6.25 12.71 0.97
CA VAL A 435 7.55 12.19 0.51
C VAL A 435 8.38 11.78 1.71
N TYR A 436 8.61 10.48 1.82
CA TYR A 436 9.44 9.88 2.85
C TYR A 436 10.81 9.46 2.32
N ALA A 437 11.82 9.56 3.15
CA ALA A 437 13.12 8.91 3.00
C ALA A 437 13.54 8.37 4.37
N SER A 438 14.14 7.18 4.38
CA SER A 438 14.62 6.52 5.59
C SER A 438 16.07 6.10 5.41
N ALA A 439 16.79 5.91 6.51
CA ALA A 439 18.14 5.42 6.52
C ALA A 439 18.30 4.13 5.69
N SER A 440 19.34 4.08 4.89
CA SER A 440 19.65 2.95 4.01
C SER A 440 21.16 2.82 3.89
N HIS A 441 21.65 1.56 3.88
CA HIS A 441 23.04 1.24 3.62
C HIS A 441 23.15 0.61 2.22
N ALA A 442 24.27 0.87 1.56
CA ALA A 442 24.59 0.23 0.28
C ALA A 442 26.08 -0.06 0.18
N LEU A 443 26.41 -1.08 -0.62
CA LEU A 443 27.77 -1.41 -1.01
C LEU A 443 27.92 -1.22 -2.51
N ALA A 444 29.03 -0.59 -2.93
CA ALA A 444 29.45 -0.53 -4.32
C ALA A 444 30.83 -1.17 -4.49
N HIS A 445 30.97 -2.01 -5.49
CA HIS A 445 32.19 -2.75 -5.80
C HIS A 445 32.56 -2.59 -7.27
N ALA A 446 33.82 -2.29 -7.54
CA ALA A 446 34.41 -2.32 -8.87
C ALA A 446 35.31 -3.55 -9.03
N ALA A 447 34.99 -4.40 -9.99
CA ALA A 447 35.79 -5.58 -10.32
C ALA A 447 36.93 -5.21 -11.30
N PRO A 448 38.04 -6.01 -11.33
CA PRO A 448 39.16 -5.76 -12.23
C PRO A 448 38.83 -5.84 -13.73
N ASP A 449 37.74 -6.51 -14.09
CA ASP A 449 37.24 -6.64 -15.46
C ASP A 449 36.43 -5.43 -15.95
N GLY A 450 36.26 -4.40 -15.09
CA GLY A 450 35.48 -3.20 -15.39
C GLY A 450 33.97 -3.30 -15.13
N SER A 451 33.53 -4.41 -14.56
CA SER A 451 32.12 -4.54 -14.11
C SER A 451 31.94 -3.95 -12.70
N TYR A 452 30.69 -3.58 -12.38
CA TYR A 452 30.32 -3.03 -11.09
C TYR A 452 29.21 -3.85 -10.45
N ARG A 453 29.25 -3.96 -9.12
CA ARG A 453 28.22 -4.61 -8.31
C ARG A 453 27.72 -3.65 -7.24
N ILE A 454 26.42 -3.51 -7.16
CA ILE A 454 25.72 -2.80 -6.08
C ILE A 454 25.00 -3.84 -5.22
N ALA A 455 25.07 -3.71 -3.90
CA ALA A 455 24.37 -4.55 -2.97
C ALA A 455 23.61 -3.69 -1.94
N VAL A 456 22.32 -3.97 -1.77
CA VAL A 456 21.41 -3.28 -0.83
C VAL A 456 20.22 -4.19 -0.53
N ASN A 457 19.78 -4.28 0.73
CA ASN A 457 18.62 -5.11 1.09
C ASN A 457 17.27 -4.44 0.70
N ALA A 458 17.18 -3.94 -0.52
CA ALA A 458 15.93 -3.46 -1.11
C ALA A 458 15.03 -4.62 -1.52
N THR A 459 13.72 -4.40 -1.63
CA THR A 459 12.78 -5.42 -2.13
C THR A 459 12.00 -4.91 -3.33
N ASP A 460 12.03 -5.63 -4.46
CA ASP A 460 11.24 -5.32 -5.66
C ASP A 460 9.87 -6.01 -5.60
N ILE A 461 8.84 -5.26 -5.25
CA ILE A 461 7.44 -5.72 -5.20
C ILE A 461 6.68 -5.52 -6.51
N GLY A 462 7.39 -5.33 -7.60
CA GLY A 462 6.85 -5.00 -8.92
C GLY A 462 7.14 -3.57 -9.38
N THR A 463 7.91 -2.81 -8.60
CA THR A 463 8.27 -1.41 -8.88
C THR A 463 9.40 -1.28 -9.91
N GLY A 464 10.21 -2.31 -10.14
CA GLY A 464 11.39 -2.29 -11.00
C GLY A 464 12.64 -1.76 -10.30
N ALA A 465 12.74 -1.96 -8.98
CA ALA A 465 13.81 -1.45 -8.14
C ALA A 465 15.21 -1.82 -8.67
N ARG A 466 15.45 -3.09 -9.06
CA ARG A 466 16.74 -3.51 -9.63
C ARG A 466 17.18 -2.66 -10.80
N THR A 467 16.26 -2.33 -11.69
CA THR A 467 16.56 -1.55 -12.90
C THR A 467 16.85 -0.11 -12.56
N VAL A 468 16.04 0.51 -11.69
CA VAL A 468 16.22 1.92 -11.30
C VAL A 468 17.50 2.13 -10.50
N LEU A 469 17.83 1.23 -9.55
CA LEU A 469 19.08 1.29 -8.79
C LEU A 469 20.30 1.10 -9.69
N ALA A 470 20.23 0.22 -10.70
CA ALA A 470 21.28 0.09 -11.71
C ALA A 470 21.47 1.39 -12.53
N GLN A 471 20.36 2.07 -12.91
CA GLN A 471 20.44 3.35 -13.62
C GLN A 471 21.08 4.46 -12.77
N ILE A 472 20.72 4.54 -11.48
CA ILE A 472 21.32 5.51 -10.54
C ILE A 472 22.83 5.28 -10.44
N ALA A 473 23.25 4.04 -10.18
CA ALA A 473 24.68 3.70 -10.07
C ALA A 473 25.43 3.93 -11.39
N ALA A 474 24.87 3.47 -12.51
CA ALA A 474 25.48 3.62 -13.84
C ALA A 474 25.69 5.09 -14.22
N ARG A 475 24.76 5.97 -13.81
CA ARG A 475 24.87 7.43 -14.04
C ARG A 475 26.06 8.02 -13.28
N VAL A 476 26.23 7.65 -12.00
CA VAL A 476 27.34 8.16 -11.14
C VAL A 476 28.68 7.59 -11.59
N LEU A 477 28.70 6.29 -11.95
CA LEU A 477 29.91 5.58 -12.40
C LEU A 477 30.29 5.88 -13.85
N GLU A 478 29.49 6.69 -14.57
CA GLU A 478 29.67 7.02 -15.99
C GLU A 478 29.83 5.77 -16.90
N THR A 479 29.07 4.72 -16.62
CA THR A 479 29.13 3.44 -17.29
C THR A 479 27.79 3.04 -17.91
N PRO A 480 27.74 2.17 -18.93
CA PRO A 480 26.49 1.56 -19.39
C PRO A 480 25.78 0.81 -18.25
N VAL A 481 24.45 0.87 -18.22
CA VAL A 481 23.65 0.18 -17.19
C VAL A 481 23.89 -1.33 -17.13
N ASP A 482 24.24 -1.94 -18.26
CA ASP A 482 24.53 -3.38 -18.35
C ASP A 482 25.84 -3.80 -17.66
N ASN A 483 26.75 -2.85 -17.40
CA ASN A 483 27.96 -3.09 -16.62
C ASN A 483 27.72 -3.09 -15.10
N VAL A 484 26.50 -2.77 -14.65
CA VAL A 484 26.15 -2.71 -13.23
C VAL A 484 25.24 -3.86 -12.87
N THR A 485 25.63 -4.74 -11.98
CA THR A 485 24.77 -5.74 -11.35
C THR A 485 24.20 -5.20 -10.04
N VAL A 486 22.97 -5.59 -9.68
CA VAL A 486 22.31 -5.14 -8.45
C VAL A 486 21.73 -6.33 -7.70
N ASP A 487 22.26 -6.58 -6.51
CA ASP A 487 21.77 -7.61 -5.58
C ASP A 487 20.82 -6.97 -4.56
N ILE A 488 19.61 -7.52 -4.46
CA ILE A 488 18.55 -7.10 -3.54
C ILE A 488 17.78 -8.28 -2.98
N GLY A 489 16.99 -8.02 -1.93
CA GLY A 489 16.02 -8.99 -1.38
C GLY A 489 16.67 -10.10 -0.58
N ASP A 490 17.68 -9.79 0.20
CA ASP A 490 18.38 -10.73 1.06
C ASP A 490 18.85 -9.99 2.33
N SER A 491 18.49 -10.49 3.51
CA SER A 491 18.79 -9.84 4.78
C SER A 491 20.27 -9.83 5.15
N ASP A 492 21.10 -10.58 4.44
CA ASP A 492 22.56 -10.58 4.62
C ASP A 492 23.24 -9.44 3.83
N LEU A 493 22.51 -8.73 2.97
CA LEU A 493 22.96 -7.51 2.30
C LEU A 493 22.87 -6.30 3.23
N PRO A 494 23.55 -5.18 2.91
CA PRO A 494 23.45 -3.96 3.70
C PRO A 494 22.02 -3.52 3.96
N ASP A 495 21.69 -3.23 5.21
CA ASP A 495 20.35 -2.96 5.68
C ASP A 495 19.69 -1.79 4.94
N ALA A 496 18.40 -1.95 4.63
CA ALA A 496 17.60 -0.97 3.96
C ALA A 496 16.12 -1.01 4.43
N PRO A 497 15.38 0.09 4.32
CA PRO A 497 13.97 0.13 4.70
C PRO A 497 13.12 -0.72 3.76
N LEU A 498 11.93 -1.11 4.24
CA LEU A 498 10.97 -1.87 3.45
C LEU A 498 10.45 -1.08 2.23
N ALA A 499 9.92 -1.78 1.23
CA ALA A 499 9.21 -1.21 0.09
C ALA A 499 7.79 -0.75 0.51
N GLY A 500 7.68 0.43 1.10
CA GLY A 500 6.43 0.99 1.59
C GLY A 500 6.49 2.52 1.71
N GLY A 501 5.33 3.18 1.85
CA GLY A 501 5.24 4.64 1.94
C GLY A 501 5.83 5.38 0.74
N SER A 502 5.92 4.74 -0.41
CA SER A 502 6.60 5.25 -1.62
C SER A 502 8.04 5.72 -1.40
N SER A 503 8.68 5.28 -0.30
CA SER A 503 10.01 5.75 0.14
C SER A 503 11.17 4.95 -0.45
N GLY A 504 10.93 3.74 -0.98
CA GLY A 504 11.98 2.79 -1.32
C GLY A 504 13.05 3.37 -2.26
N THR A 505 12.66 3.85 -3.44
CA THR A 505 13.62 4.42 -4.41
C THR A 505 14.34 5.65 -3.87
N ALA A 506 13.66 6.52 -3.11
CA ALA A 506 14.27 7.68 -2.48
C ALA A 506 15.34 7.28 -1.44
N SER A 507 15.07 6.25 -0.63
CA SER A 507 15.97 5.76 0.41
C SER A 507 17.13 4.94 -0.16
N TRP A 508 16.81 3.87 -0.88
CA TRP A 508 17.82 2.96 -1.47
C TRP A 508 18.67 3.65 -2.53
N GLY A 509 18.02 4.43 -3.39
CA GLY A 509 18.71 5.19 -4.43
C GLY A 509 19.69 6.21 -3.86
N TRP A 510 19.37 6.81 -2.70
CA TRP A 510 20.28 7.74 -2.02
C TRP A 510 21.55 7.04 -1.52
N SER A 511 21.42 5.91 -0.82
CA SER A 511 22.57 5.13 -0.37
C SER A 511 23.40 4.56 -1.54
N VAL A 512 22.73 4.11 -2.62
CA VAL A 512 23.38 3.65 -3.85
C VAL A 512 24.14 4.79 -4.55
N HIS A 513 23.53 5.97 -4.67
CA HIS A 513 24.19 7.15 -5.21
C HIS A 513 25.44 7.51 -4.40
N LYS A 514 25.31 7.57 -3.07
CA LYS A 514 26.41 7.89 -2.15
C LYS A 514 27.54 6.85 -2.23
N ALA A 515 27.20 5.55 -2.27
CA ALA A 515 28.19 4.48 -2.44
C ALA A 515 28.90 4.53 -3.80
N ALA A 516 28.15 4.78 -4.88
CA ALA A 516 28.75 4.94 -6.21
C ALA A 516 29.68 6.16 -6.30
N THR A 517 29.30 7.29 -5.67
CA THR A 517 30.14 8.50 -5.59
C THR A 517 31.44 8.21 -4.83
N ALA A 518 31.34 7.60 -3.65
CA ALA A 518 32.52 7.21 -2.87
C ALA A 518 33.42 6.22 -3.62
N LEU A 519 32.84 5.34 -4.44
CA LEU A 519 33.61 4.42 -5.28
C LEU A 519 34.36 5.18 -6.38
N VAL A 520 33.75 6.15 -7.04
CA VAL A 520 34.42 7.01 -8.05
C VAL A 520 35.60 7.77 -7.43
N GLU A 521 35.40 8.37 -6.26
CA GLU A 521 36.46 9.07 -5.51
C GLU A 521 37.62 8.12 -5.20
N ARG A 522 37.29 6.93 -4.66
CA ARG A 522 38.32 5.93 -4.32
C ARG A 522 39.09 5.38 -5.51
N LEU A 523 38.41 5.23 -6.66
CA LEU A 523 39.06 4.83 -7.93
C LEU A 523 39.95 5.94 -8.47
N GLY A 524 39.55 7.20 -8.32
CA GLY A 524 40.34 8.37 -8.75
C GLY A 524 41.65 8.58 -7.96
N GLU A 525 41.70 8.11 -6.71
CA GLU A 525 42.90 8.10 -5.87
C GLU A 525 43.97 7.07 -6.34
N ASN A 526 43.53 6.04 -7.09
CA ASN A 526 44.38 4.94 -7.56
C ASN A 526 44.86 5.18 -8.99
N SER A 527 46.13 5.46 -9.17
CA SER A 527 46.77 5.64 -10.50
C SER A 527 47.29 4.35 -11.16
N GLY A 528 47.02 3.19 -10.57
CA GLY A 528 47.47 1.87 -11.04
C GLY A 528 46.29 0.91 -11.38
N PRO A 529 46.59 -0.31 -11.84
CA PRO A 529 45.59 -1.33 -12.07
C PRO A 529 44.85 -1.67 -10.75
N LEU A 530 43.55 -2.03 -10.86
CA LEU A 530 42.77 -2.43 -9.69
C LEU A 530 43.37 -3.69 -9.03
N PRO A 531 43.27 -3.82 -7.70
CA PRO A 531 43.60 -5.07 -7.00
C PRO A 531 42.82 -6.25 -7.56
N ALA A 532 43.39 -7.45 -7.53
CA ALA A 532 42.71 -8.67 -8.04
C ALA A 532 41.33 -8.94 -7.37
N VAL A 533 41.14 -8.47 -6.15
CA VAL A 533 39.88 -8.56 -5.42
C VAL A 533 38.92 -7.38 -5.70
N GLY A 534 39.33 -6.45 -6.59
CA GLY A 534 38.54 -5.23 -6.84
C GLY A 534 38.65 -4.19 -5.71
N VAL A 535 37.77 -3.18 -5.79
CA VAL A 535 37.63 -2.10 -4.80
C VAL A 535 36.20 -2.08 -4.32
N THR A 536 36.00 -2.10 -2.99
CA THR A 536 34.69 -2.07 -2.35
C THR A 536 34.59 -0.85 -1.43
N VAL A 537 33.44 -0.19 -1.48
CA VAL A 537 33.07 0.89 -0.56
C VAL A 537 31.64 0.67 -0.03
N THR A 538 31.34 1.23 1.13
CA THR A 538 29.99 1.24 1.71
C THR A 538 29.54 2.66 1.96
N ALA A 539 28.25 2.88 1.97
CA ALA A 539 27.64 4.16 2.30
C ALA A 539 26.42 3.97 3.21
N ASP A 540 26.18 4.98 4.03
CA ASP A 540 25.10 5.07 4.99
C ASP A 540 24.46 6.46 4.89
N THR A 541 23.12 6.53 4.88
CA THR A 541 22.34 7.77 4.78
C THR A 541 21.62 8.14 6.08
N THR A 542 22.05 7.60 7.21
CA THR A 542 21.42 7.83 8.52
C THR A 542 21.41 9.30 8.90
N GLU A 543 22.54 9.99 8.74
CA GLU A 543 22.67 11.40 9.09
C GLU A 543 21.78 12.29 8.22
N GLU A 544 21.79 12.07 6.90
CA GLU A 544 21.03 12.87 5.95
C GLU A 544 19.53 12.70 6.11
N THR A 545 19.08 11.48 6.44
CA THR A 545 17.64 11.18 6.61
C THR A 545 17.10 11.54 7.98
N ALA A 546 17.97 11.63 9.00
CA ALA A 546 17.60 12.10 10.34
C ALA A 546 17.45 13.63 10.42
N ALA A 547 18.02 14.39 9.48
CA ALA A 547 17.96 15.83 9.47
C ALA A 547 16.52 16.34 9.27
N GLU A 548 16.04 17.21 10.17
CA GLU A 548 14.73 17.82 10.00
C GLU A 548 14.71 18.73 8.78
N SER A 549 13.69 18.56 7.94
CA SER A 549 13.51 19.40 6.75
C SER A 549 12.83 20.72 7.10
N PRO A 550 13.34 21.87 6.61
CA PRO A 550 12.64 23.14 6.68
C PRO A 550 11.43 23.21 5.75
N TYR A 551 11.25 22.21 4.87
CA TYR A 551 10.20 22.15 3.85
C TYR A 551 9.16 21.08 4.17
N ALA A 552 7.90 21.34 3.83
CA ALA A 552 6.88 20.32 3.67
C ALA A 552 7.12 19.57 2.33
N ARG A 553 7.20 18.23 2.38
CA ARG A 553 7.60 17.40 1.24
C ARG A 553 6.44 16.54 0.79
N HIS A 554 5.85 16.87 -0.36
CA HIS A 554 4.73 16.14 -0.93
C HIS A 554 4.88 15.98 -2.45
N ALA A 555 4.40 14.86 -2.98
CA ALA A 555 4.02 14.73 -4.38
C ALA A 555 2.57 15.20 -4.55
N PHE A 556 2.27 15.79 -5.71
CA PHE A 556 0.93 16.27 -6.05
C PHE A 556 0.49 15.72 -7.41
N GLY A 557 -0.82 15.69 -7.64
CA GLY A 557 -1.37 15.26 -8.92
C GLY A 557 -2.80 15.70 -9.14
N ALA A 558 -3.26 15.58 -10.38
CA ALA A 558 -4.64 15.79 -10.77
C ALA A 558 -5.13 14.59 -11.58
N HIS A 559 -6.35 14.15 -11.29
CA HIS A 559 -7.00 13.05 -11.99
C HIS A 559 -8.24 13.56 -12.69
N PHE A 560 -8.41 13.19 -13.94
CA PHE A 560 -9.58 13.48 -14.78
C PHE A 560 -10.20 12.17 -15.25
N ALA A 561 -11.50 12.03 -15.15
CA ALA A 561 -12.22 10.84 -15.60
C ALA A 561 -13.41 11.20 -16.48
N GLU A 562 -13.68 10.41 -17.52
CA GLU A 562 -14.93 10.39 -18.26
C GLU A 562 -15.59 9.04 -18.06
N VAL A 563 -16.86 9.07 -17.65
CA VAL A 563 -17.67 7.87 -17.44
C VAL A 563 -18.87 7.84 -18.37
N ALA A 564 -19.34 6.62 -18.66
CA ALA A 564 -20.64 6.35 -19.21
C ALA A 564 -21.47 5.56 -18.19
N VAL A 565 -22.63 6.04 -17.84
CA VAL A 565 -23.61 5.38 -16.95
C VAL A 565 -24.79 4.90 -17.79
N ASP A 566 -25.04 3.59 -17.87
CA ASP A 566 -26.24 3.07 -18.53
C ASP A 566 -27.44 3.30 -17.62
N SER A 567 -28.34 4.18 -18.05
CA SER A 567 -29.52 4.57 -17.27
C SER A 567 -30.53 3.42 -17.04
N ARG A 568 -30.40 2.30 -17.74
CA ARG A 568 -31.31 1.13 -17.61
C ARG A 568 -30.77 0.08 -16.66
N THR A 569 -29.45 -0.03 -16.54
CA THR A 569 -28.77 -1.06 -15.73
C THR A 569 -28.03 -0.48 -14.52
N GLY A 570 -27.79 0.83 -14.48
CA GLY A 570 -26.95 1.47 -13.47
C GLY A 570 -25.44 1.17 -13.61
N GLU A 571 -25.03 0.45 -14.67
CA GLU A 571 -23.63 0.11 -14.89
C GLU A 571 -22.82 1.38 -15.21
N VAL A 572 -21.69 1.55 -14.54
CA VAL A 572 -20.71 2.62 -14.77
C VAL A 572 -19.49 2.06 -15.48
N ARG A 573 -19.11 2.67 -16.58
CA ARG A 573 -17.84 2.38 -17.29
C ARG A 573 -16.98 3.62 -17.40
N VAL A 574 -15.71 3.48 -17.00
CA VAL A 574 -14.71 4.53 -17.26
C VAL A 574 -14.28 4.44 -18.71
N ARG A 575 -14.60 5.46 -19.50
CA ARG A 575 -14.25 5.53 -20.92
C ARG A 575 -12.80 5.95 -21.13
N ARG A 576 -12.35 6.93 -20.33
CA ARG A 576 -10.97 7.39 -20.28
C ARG A 576 -10.66 8.02 -18.92
N MET A 577 -9.42 7.93 -18.53
CA MET A 577 -8.91 8.56 -17.32
C MET A 577 -7.49 9.06 -17.55
N LEU A 578 -7.21 10.26 -17.09
CA LEU A 578 -5.91 10.90 -17.19
C LEU A 578 -5.43 11.27 -15.78
N GLY A 579 -4.21 10.85 -15.42
CA GLY A 579 -3.48 11.37 -14.27
C GLY A 579 -2.31 12.25 -14.72
N VAL A 580 -2.16 13.43 -14.11
CA VAL A 580 -0.99 14.30 -14.30
C VAL A 580 -0.34 14.54 -12.94
N PHE A 581 0.96 14.28 -12.82
CA PHE A 581 1.66 14.22 -11.54
C PHE A 581 2.87 15.16 -11.48
N ALA A 582 3.04 15.85 -10.35
CA ALA A 582 4.23 16.54 -9.94
C ALA A 582 4.97 15.63 -8.94
N ALA A 583 5.94 14.90 -9.42
CA ALA A 583 6.56 13.76 -8.73
C ALA A 583 8.09 13.84 -8.70
N GLY A 584 8.65 15.04 -8.82
CA GLY A 584 10.09 15.27 -8.92
C GLY A 584 10.67 14.67 -10.21
N HIS A 585 11.96 14.47 -10.21
CA HIS A 585 12.64 13.89 -11.35
C HIS A 585 12.27 12.41 -11.55
N ILE A 586 11.77 12.06 -12.70
CA ILE A 586 11.40 10.68 -13.07
C ILE A 586 12.64 9.90 -13.49
N LEU A 587 13.01 8.89 -12.70
CA LEU A 587 14.24 8.13 -12.89
C LEU A 587 14.17 7.08 -14.00
N ASN A 588 12.98 6.52 -14.23
CA ASN A 588 12.68 5.62 -15.34
C ASN A 588 11.23 5.83 -15.78
N SER A 589 11.03 6.39 -16.94
CA SER A 589 9.70 6.76 -17.45
C SER A 589 8.77 5.55 -17.68
N ARG A 590 9.32 4.38 -17.99
CA ARG A 590 8.54 3.15 -18.23
C ARG A 590 7.97 2.58 -16.93
N THR A 591 8.80 2.43 -15.91
CA THR A 591 8.36 1.90 -14.61
C THR A 591 7.49 2.92 -13.86
N ALA A 592 7.79 4.22 -13.96
CA ALA A 592 6.99 5.29 -13.38
C ALA A 592 5.57 5.29 -13.95
N ARG A 593 5.43 5.26 -15.28
CA ARG A 593 4.12 5.19 -15.95
C ARG A 593 3.32 3.96 -15.47
N SER A 594 3.98 2.80 -15.33
CA SER A 594 3.35 1.58 -14.83
C SER A 594 2.83 1.74 -13.40
N GLN A 595 3.56 2.45 -12.53
CA GLN A 595 3.12 2.71 -11.14
C GLN A 595 1.89 3.64 -11.10
N PHE A 596 1.87 4.71 -11.89
CA PHE A 596 0.73 5.62 -11.97
C PHE A 596 -0.52 4.92 -12.49
N ILE A 597 -0.42 4.21 -13.62
CA ILE A 597 -1.54 3.45 -14.21
C ILE A 597 -2.04 2.38 -13.23
N GLY A 598 -1.15 1.62 -12.59
CA GLY A 598 -1.53 0.62 -11.60
C GLY A 598 -2.23 1.23 -10.37
N GLY A 599 -1.86 2.46 -9.97
CA GLY A 599 -2.55 3.20 -8.91
C GLY A 599 -3.96 3.62 -9.34
N MET A 600 -4.09 4.19 -10.54
CA MET A 600 -5.38 4.60 -11.10
C MET A 600 -6.32 3.41 -11.30
N THR A 601 -5.81 2.25 -11.75
CA THR A 601 -6.57 1.00 -11.88
C THR A 601 -7.11 0.55 -10.52
N MET A 602 -6.29 0.59 -9.46
CA MET A 602 -6.73 0.23 -8.10
C MET A 602 -7.76 1.23 -7.56
N GLY A 603 -7.62 2.53 -7.88
CA GLY A 603 -8.62 3.54 -7.55
C GLY A 603 -9.94 3.39 -8.31
N LEU A 604 -9.90 2.88 -9.55
CA LEU A 604 -11.08 2.48 -10.32
C LEU A 604 -11.80 1.32 -9.62
N GLY A 605 -11.05 0.30 -9.16
CA GLY A 605 -11.60 -0.80 -8.36
C GLY A 605 -12.29 -0.31 -7.10
N MET A 606 -11.62 0.53 -6.31
CA MET A 606 -12.17 1.17 -5.12
C MET A 606 -13.48 1.93 -5.41
N ALA A 607 -13.55 2.59 -6.58
CA ALA A 607 -14.74 3.37 -6.97
C ALA A 607 -15.92 2.52 -7.40
N LEU A 608 -15.70 1.40 -8.11
CA LEU A 608 -16.75 0.74 -8.89
C LEU A 608 -16.98 -0.74 -8.56
N THR A 609 -15.94 -1.51 -8.22
CA THR A 609 -16.02 -2.98 -8.24
C THR A 609 -15.57 -3.67 -6.96
N GLU A 610 -14.58 -3.12 -6.27
CA GLU A 610 -14.03 -3.73 -5.06
C GLU A 610 -14.96 -3.45 -3.87
N SER A 611 -15.47 -4.52 -3.28
CA SER A 611 -16.34 -4.47 -2.12
C SER A 611 -16.01 -5.62 -1.19
N SER A 612 -16.06 -5.37 0.09
CA SER A 612 -15.98 -6.40 1.11
C SER A 612 -17.01 -6.12 2.20
N THR A 613 -17.76 -7.16 2.55
CA THR A 613 -18.83 -7.09 3.56
C THR A 613 -18.47 -8.01 4.71
N LEU A 614 -18.52 -7.48 5.93
CA LEU A 614 -18.35 -8.28 7.13
C LEU A 614 -19.73 -8.77 7.58
N ASP A 615 -19.93 -10.09 7.59
CA ASP A 615 -21.17 -10.70 8.10
C ASP A 615 -21.24 -10.56 9.62
N ALA A 616 -22.26 -9.86 10.10
CA ALA A 616 -22.43 -9.55 11.52
C ALA A 616 -22.66 -10.79 12.40
N ALA A 617 -23.25 -11.85 11.86
CA ALA A 617 -23.54 -13.07 12.60
C ALA A 617 -22.33 -14.01 12.70
N PHE A 618 -21.52 -14.06 11.65
CA PHE A 618 -20.39 -14.99 11.57
C PHE A 618 -19.05 -14.31 11.83
N GLY A 619 -18.96 -12.98 11.75
CA GLY A 619 -17.71 -12.24 11.89
C GLY A 619 -16.71 -12.52 10.75
N ASP A 620 -17.18 -12.84 9.55
CA ASP A 620 -16.37 -13.21 8.39
C ASP A 620 -16.57 -12.22 7.25
N PHE A 621 -15.54 -12.04 6.44
CA PHE A 621 -15.66 -11.33 5.16
C PHE A 621 -16.27 -12.24 4.12
N THR A 622 -17.38 -11.80 3.52
CA THR A 622 -18.12 -12.59 2.52
C THR A 622 -17.36 -12.68 1.20
N GLU A 623 -16.64 -11.62 0.83
CA GLU A 623 -15.81 -11.54 -0.38
C GLU A 623 -14.35 -11.87 -0.05
N SER A 624 -14.04 -13.16 0.08
CA SER A 624 -12.73 -13.65 0.52
C SER A 624 -11.83 -14.20 -0.59
N ASP A 625 -12.32 -14.26 -1.82
CA ASP A 625 -11.53 -14.74 -2.99
C ASP A 625 -11.77 -13.86 -4.23
N LEU A 626 -11.00 -14.10 -5.31
CA LEU A 626 -11.10 -13.31 -6.54
C LEU A 626 -12.36 -13.60 -7.38
N ALA A 627 -13.17 -14.58 -7.00
CA ALA A 627 -14.47 -14.83 -7.62
C ALA A 627 -15.57 -13.95 -7.03
N SER A 628 -15.39 -13.51 -5.79
CA SER A 628 -16.35 -12.68 -5.05
C SER A 628 -15.83 -11.24 -4.85
N TYR A 629 -14.54 -11.04 -4.65
CA TYR A 629 -13.91 -9.72 -4.57
C TYR A 629 -13.39 -9.31 -5.95
N HIS A 630 -14.08 -8.39 -6.62
CA HIS A 630 -13.87 -8.07 -8.02
C HIS A 630 -12.80 -6.98 -8.21
N VAL A 631 -11.54 -7.38 -8.38
CA VAL A 631 -10.50 -6.46 -8.84
C VAL A 631 -10.71 -6.12 -10.33
N PRO A 632 -10.39 -4.90 -10.78
CA PRO A 632 -10.52 -4.52 -12.18
C PRO A 632 -9.69 -5.43 -13.10
N ALA A 633 -10.32 -5.92 -14.15
CA ALA A 633 -9.64 -6.62 -15.24
C ALA A 633 -9.09 -5.62 -16.27
N CYS A 634 -8.26 -6.08 -17.19
CA CYS A 634 -7.73 -5.23 -18.27
C CYS A 634 -8.85 -4.60 -19.14
N ALA A 635 -10.01 -5.25 -19.23
CA ALA A 635 -11.16 -4.74 -19.95
C ALA A 635 -11.84 -3.54 -19.27
N ASP A 636 -11.72 -3.45 -17.94
CA ASP A 636 -12.29 -2.35 -17.15
C ASP A 636 -11.38 -1.12 -17.12
N ALA A 637 -10.08 -1.33 -17.29
CA ALA A 637 -9.02 -0.33 -17.18
C ALA A 637 -8.50 0.15 -18.55
N THR A 638 -9.40 0.29 -19.54
CA THR A 638 -9.08 0.81 -20.86
C THR A 638 -9.00 2.34 -20.84
N GLY A 639 -8.14 2.95 -21.70
CA GLY A 639 -8.06 4.40 -21.84
C GLY A 639 -7.46 5.13 -20.63
N LEU A 640 -6.61 4.45 -19.84
CA LEU A 640 -5.86 5.06 -18.75
C LEU A 640 -4.55 5.67 -19.27
N GLU A 641 -4.34 6.95 -18.98
CA GLU A 641 -3.15 7.69 -19.36
C GLU A 641 -2.50 8.33 -18.12
N ALA A 642 -1.16 8.35 -18.10
CA ALA A 642 -0.39 9.01 -17.06
C ALA A 642 0.67 9.91 -17.70
N HIS A 643 0.71 11.16 -17.24
CA HIS A 643 1.69 12.18 -17.56
C HIS A 643 2.28 12.76 -16.27
N TRP A 644 3.34 13.52 -16.39
CA TRP A 644 3.96 14.22 -15.27
C TRP A 644 4.52 15.57 -15.70
N ILE A 645 4.58 16.47 -14.74
CA ILE A 645 5.22 17.77 -14.90
C ILE A 645 6.75 17.55 -14.84
N ASP A 646 7.49 18.22 -15.68
CA ASP A 646 8.95 18.27 -15.56
C ASP A 646 9.30 19.12 -14.34
N GLU A 647 9.71 18.44 -13.29
CA GLU A 647 9.92 19.02 -11.96
C GLU A 647 11.31 18.63 -11.45
N ASP A 648 12.07 19.63 -11.00
CA ASP A 648 13.29 19.44 -10.23
C ASP A 648 13.04 19.90 -8.78
N ASP A 649 13.30 19.02 -7.81
CA ASP A 649 13.20 19.32 -6.39
C ASP A 649 14.52 19.01 -5.67
N PRO A 650 15.43 20.01 -5.58
CA PRO A 650 16.75 19.81 -5.01
C PRO A 650 16.76 19.65 -3.49
N HIS A 651 15.60 19.80 -2.82
CA HIS A 651 15.46 19.73 -1.38
C HIS A 651 15.12 18.32 -0.85
N LEU A 652 15.14 17.29 -1.71
CA LEU A 652 14.72 15.93 -1.34
C LEU A 652 15.91 14.97 -1.16
N ASN A 653 16.53 14.56 -2.25
CA ASN A 653 17.60 13.58 -2.34
C ASN A 653 18.43 13.89 -3.58
N PRO A 654 19.64 13.29 -3.74
CA PRO A 654 20.53 13.61 -4.87
C PRO A 654 19.93 13.36 -6.26
N MET A 655 18.87 12.57 -6.38
CA MET A 655 18.18 12.31 -7.64
C MET A 655 17.03 13.30 -7.91
N GLY A 656 16.66 14.17 -6.95
CA GLY A 656 15.51 15.07 -7.07
C GLY A 656 14.16 14.36 -7.20
N SER A 657 14.07 13.08 -6.80
CA SER A 657 12.91 12.23 -7.03
C SER A 657 11.95 12.21 -5.85
N LYS A 658 10.64 12.17 -6.13
CA LYS A 658 9.57 11.92 -5.16
C LYS A 658 9.07 10.48 -5.27
N GLY A 659 8.42 10.00 -4.21
CA GLY A 659 7.75 8.70 -4.22
C GLY A 659 6.51 8.71 -5.10
N ILE A 660 6.34 7.69 -5.93
CA ILE A 660 5.23 7.59 -6.90
C ILE A 660 4.42 6.30 -6.79
N GLY A 661 4.79 5.42 -5.85
CA GLY A 661 4.14 4.11 -5.70
C GLY A 661 2.66 4.21 -5.33
N GLU A 662 2.23 5.29 -4.70
CA GLU A 662 0.92 5.42 -4.07
C GLU A 662 0.07 6.55 -4.64
N ILE A 663 0.64 7.67 -5.06
CA ILE A 663 -0.15 8.85 -5.48
C ILE A 663 -1.14 8.56 -6.62
N GLY A 664 -0.87 7.57 -7.47
CA GLY A 664 -1.74 7.21 -8.59
C GLY A 664 -3.15 6.75 -8.19
N ILE A 665 -3.34 6.20 -6.97
CA ILE A 665 -4.67 5.79 -6.48
C ILE A 665 -5.46 6.96 -5.89
N VAL A 666 -4.78 7.98 -5.38
CA VAL A 666 -5.31 8.94 -4.40
C VAL A 666 -6.51 9.75 -4.92
N GLY A 667 -6.42 10.35 -6.10
CA GLY A 667 -7.51 11.15 -6.68
C GLY A 667 -8.48 10.34 -7.56
N ALA A 668 -8.18 9.07 -7.85
CA ALA A 668 -8.87 8.30 -8.88
C ALA A 668 -10.36 8.07 -8.55
N ALA A 669 -10.66 7.62 -7.33
CA ALA A 669 -12.04 7.33 -6.94
C ALA A 669 -12.92 8.59 -6.89
N ALA A 670 -12.38 9.71 -6.42
CA ALA A 670 -13.11 10.98 -6.40
C ALA A 670 -13.37 11.51 -7.82
N ALA A 671 -12.39 11.45 -8.72
CA ALA A 671 -12.57 11.86 -10.12
C ALA A 671 -13.69 11.05 -10.81
N ILE A 672 -13.75 9.72 -10.55
CA ILE A 672 -14.82 8.84 -11.05
C ILE A 672 -16.16 9.21 -10.41
N GLY A 673 -16.23 9.39 -9.08
CA GLY A 673 -17.46 9.79 -8.37
C GLY A 673 -18.01 11.13 -8.85
N ASN A 674 -17.15 12.12 -9.06
CA ASN A 674 -17.49 13.43 -9.61
C ASN A 674 -17.97 13.33 -11.09
N ALA A 675 -17.35 12.42 -11.87
CA ALA A 675 -17.81 12.15 -13.23
C ALA A 675 -19.20 11.47 -13.26
N VAL A 676 -19.49 10.56 -12.34
CA VAL A 676 -20.82 9.93 -12.17
C VAL A 676 -21.87 10.99 -11.80
N HIS A 677 -21.55 11.89 -10.87
CA HIS A 677 -22.43 13.02 -10.57
C HIS A 677 -22.69 13.88 -11.80
N HIS A 678 -21.64 14.24 -12.54
CA HIS A 678 -21.80 15.04 -13.75
C HIS A 678 -22.60 14.33 -14.84
N ALA A 679 -22.52 12.98 -14.94
CA ALA A 679 -23.32 12.18 -15.86
C ALA A 679 -24.80 12.14 -15.49
N THR A 680 -25.13 12.04 -14.19
CA THR A 680 -26.47 11.66 -13.71
C THR A 680 -27.21 12.77 -12.97
N GLY A 681 -26.51 13.75 -12.44
CA GLY A 681 -27.00 14.73 -11.47
C GLY A 681 -27.12 14.17 -10.04
N LEU A 682 -26.82 12.89 -9.82
CA LEU A 682 -26.93 12.23 -8.52
C LEU A 682 -25.58 12.25 -7.79
N ARG A 683 -25.60 12.63 -6.52
CA ARG A 683 -24.41 12.59 -5.66
C ARG A 683 -24.45 11.35 -4.76
N LEU A 684 -23.79 10.28 -5.20
CA LEU A 684 -23.58 9.08 -4.39
C LEU A 684 -22.34 9.27 -3.53
N ARG A 685 -22.47 9.04 -2.22
CA ARG A 685 -21.43 9.28 -1.23
C ARG A 685 -20.89 8.02 -0.57
N THR A 686 -21.34 6.85 -1.05
CA THR A 686 -20.91 5.53 -0.56
C THR A 686 -20.24 4.75 -1.66
N LEU A 687 -18.99 4.31 -1.45
CA LEU A 687 -18.28 3.42 -2.36
C LEU A 687 -18.51 1.93 -2.02
N PRO A 688 -18.44 1.06 -3.04
CA PRO A 688 -18.37 1.34 -4.47
C PRO A 688 -19.70 1.85 -5.05
N LEU A 689 -19.62 2.52 -6.21
CA LEU A 689 -20.79 3.07 -6.93
C LEU A 689 -21.45 1.96 -7.76
N THR A 690 -22.16 1.07 -7.07
CA THR A 690 -22.75 -0.14 -7.65
C THR A 690 -24.02 0.15 -8.44
N PRO A 691 -24.40 -0.72 -9.41
CA PRO A 691 -25.60 -0.55 -10.23
C PRO A 691 -26.89 -0.42 -9.43
N ASP A 692 -27.06 -1.18 -8.36
CA ASP A 692 -28.25 -1.13 -7.48
C ASP A 692 -28.42 0.22 -6.80
N ARG A 693 -27.32 0.82 -6.32
CA ARG A 693 -27.31 2.17 -5.72
C ARG A 693 -27.67 3.24 -6.73
N LEU A 694 -27.12 3.12 -7.96
CA LEU A 694 -27.42 4.05 -9.03
C LEU A 694 -28.87 3.96 -9.49
N LEU A 695 -29.39 2.75 -9.74
CA LEU A 695 -30.78 2.56 -10.16
C LEU A 695 -31.76 3.05 -9.10
N SER A 696 -31.52 2.74 -7.82
CA SER A 696 -32.38 3.18 -6.71
C SER A 696 -32.41 4.72 -6.57
N ALA A 697 -31.40 5.41 -7.07
CA ALA A 697 -31.33 6.88 -7.02
C ALA A 697 -31.83 7.53 -8.32
N LEU A 698 -31.87 6.80 -9.46
CA LEU A 698 -32.34 7.29 -10.75
C LEU A 698 -33.87 7.21 -10.87
N TYR A 699 -34.50 6.27 -10.17
CA TYR A 699 -35.94 5.98 -10.16
C TYR A 699 -36.54 6.05 -8.77
#